data_c2af100e5b265bb174a4f3c3bebf7054
#
_entry.id   c2af100e5b265bb174a4f3c3bebf7054
#
_cell.length_a   1.000
_cell.length_b   1.000
_cell.length_c   1.000
_cell.angle_alpha   90.00
_cell.angle_beta   90.00
_cell.angle_gamma   90.00
#
_symmetry.space_group_name_H-M   'P 1'
#
loop_
_entity.id
_entity.type
_entity.pdbx_description
1 polymer ?
#
loop_
_entity_poly.entity_id
_entity_poly.type
_entity_poly.pdbx_seq_one_letter_code
_entity_poly.pdbx_strand_id
1 'polypeptide(L)'
;PARGEELLVDENEWARGQEFFRLADMYPSPDGRLIAWARDTSGDERYTWVVQEASGRVIDEAVVDAGYGFAWADDSASFIYMGVDDAWRACDVWLHRVGTPREADELLLVEPDEGFEMGFAPSGFPGHVIIHASSSTAGRAWLWLPAHPSVRPLPLMPVRPRTLVSADSAGDRLFIVHTGLTQEGSLAQAMLPAGGSPEALARLGVTSSSAFSRDSLVDRTPGTPLPEDEPAPLTPFESWEPLRSPGPGERITDVEAHADYVALSLRSGSLTQVDVWDRREASPTWRRVEVDAPVRTIATVPTPWNDPLRVEFQSQTVPPTVAEVSLPNPAPASSPEDPEGATLTVRTLRTREAPGWDPAEYVEERVWVLARDGATRIPVTLIHHRDARPDGTHAGWQIGYGSYEVSYDPEFETLRLPILRRVVYAIAHVRGGGEMGRAWYEDGKELVKEHTFTDFIDVADWLVDSGWVAPGRLVAEGRSAGGLLMGAVTNAAPDRFRAILAGVPFVDALSTILDPTLPLTVGEWEEWGNPLTSRAVFDAMSRYTPYENVPDGALLPAIMVTTSVNDTRVEFVEPTKWVQRLREATGQVPSTDEAGAGAVPTRDPLERPIILRTEMVAGHAGPSGREGRWAARCEEFAFALGQVGVTL
;
A
#
# COMPACT_ATOMS: atom_id res chain seq x y z
N PRO A 1 0.07 -29.14 -13.07
CA PRO A 1 1.01 -28.34 -13.85
C PRO A 1 0.85 -28.61 -15.33
N ALA A 2 1.01 -27.56 -16.16
CA ALA A 2 1.03 -27.71 -17.60
C ALA A 2 2.28 -28.55 -18.02
N ARG A 3 2.31 -29.04 -19.25
CA ARG A 3 3.39 -29.91 -19.70
C ARG A 3 4.74 -29.16 -19.66
N GLY A 4 5.62 -29.53 -18.74
CA GLY A 4 6.93 -28.89 -18.53
C GLY A 4 7.02 -27.96 -17.33
N GLU A 5 5.95 -27.79 -16.56
CA GLU A 5 5.97 -27.12 -15.27
C GLU A 5 6.31 -28.09 -14.15
N GLU A 6 7.13 -27.66 -13.21
CA GLU A 6 7.46 -28.39 -11.98
C GLU A 6 6.84 -27.66 -10.81
N LEU A 7 6.17 -28.39 -9.91
CA LEU A 7 5.63 -27.83 -8.68
C LEU A 7 6.76 -27.64 -7.68
N LEU A 8 7.13 -26.40 -7.41
CA LEU A 8 8.16 -26.05 -6.42
C LEU A 8 7.61 -25.99 -4.99
N VAL A 9 6.37 -25.49 -4.85
CA VAL A 9 5.73 -25.20 -3.57
C VAL A 9 4.24 -25.50 -3.66
N ASP A 10 3.68 -26.16 -2.66
CA ASP A 10 2.25 -26.33 -2.46
C ASP A 10 1.83 -25.72 -1.13
N GLU A 11 1.27 -24.50 -1.18
CA GLU A 11 0.79 -23.79 0.01
C GLU A 11 -0.29 -24.59 0.78
N ASN A 12 -1.09 -25.39 0.08
CA ASN A 12 -2.13 -26.21 0.76
C ASN A 12 -1.51 -27.31 1.60
N GLU A 13 -0.36 -27.83 1.19
CA GLU A 13 0.40 -28.79 1.99
C GLU A 13 0.98 -28.15 3.23
N TRP A 14 1.55 -26.96 3.10
CA TRP A 14 2.16 -26.21 4.20
C TRP A 14 1.12 -25.67 5.19
N ALA A 15 -0.03 -25.26 4.71
CA ALA A 15 -1.15 -24.82 5.54
C ALA A 15 -1.83 -25.97 6.32
N ARG A 16 -1.54 -27.24 6.00
CA ARG A 16 -2.23 -28.37 6.60
C ARG A 16 -2.00 -28.46 8.09
N GLY A 17 -3.08 -28.38 8.87
CA GLY A 17 -3.05 -28.43 10.33
C GLY A 17 -2.74 -27.10 11.01
N GLN A 18 -2.58 -26.02 10.25
CA GLN A 18 -2.49 -24.66 10.77
C GLN A 18 -3.89 -24.03 10.82
N GLU A 19 -4.19 -23.30 11.88
CA GLU A 19 -5.42 -22.50 12.00
C GLU A 19 -5.34 -21.24 11.12
N PHE A 20 -4.14 -20.66 11.00
CA PHE A 20 -3.82 -19.57 10.09
C PHE A 20 -2.54 -19.91 9.33
N PHE A 21 -2.49 -19.56 8.05
CA PHE A 21 -1.29 -19.68 7.24
C PHE A 21 -1.29 -18.63 6.13
N ARG A 22 -0.21 -17.87 6.07
CA ARG A 22 0.05 -16.90 5.00
C ARG A 22 1.47 -17.07 4.49
N LEU A 23 1.60 -17.36 3.20
CA LEU A 23 2.87 -17.22 2.50
C LEU A 23 3.07 -15.74 2.17
N ALA A 24 4.17 -15.16 2.63
CA ALA A 24 4.46 -13.76 2.37
C ALA A 24 5.13 -13.58 1.01
N ASP A 25 6.28 -14.22 0.78
CA ASP A 25 7.04 -14.06 -0.44
C ASP A 25 7.97 -15.25 -0.69
N MET A 26 8.60 -15.29 -1.87
CA MET A 26 9.47 -16.39 -2.28
C MET A 26 10.62 -15.89 -3.15
N TYR A 27 11.86 -16.23 -2.79
CA TYR A 27 13.08 -15.78 -3.45
C TYR A 27 13.99 -16.96 -3.79
N PRO A 28 14.21 -17.30 -5.07
CA PRO A 28 15.23 -18.27 -5.46
C PRO A 28 16.63 -17.71 -5.19
N SER A 29 17.55 -18.58 -4.76
CA SER A 29 18.96 -18.21 -4.61
C SER A 29 19.62 -17.88 -5.96
N PRO A 30 20.67 -17.07 -5.99
CA PRO A 30 21.40 -16.70 -7.22
C PRO A 30 21.86 -17.92 -8.04
N ASP A 31 22.26 -19.02 -7.41
CA ASP A 31 22.65 -20.27 -8.07
C ASP A 31 21.49 -21.20 -8.45
N GLY A 32 20.24 -20.83 -8.10
CA GLY A 32 19.02 -21.56 -8.40
C GLY A 32 18.82 -22.88 -7.65
N ARG A 33 19.62 -23.16 -6.60
CA ARG A 33 19.55 -24.43 -5.84
C ARG A 33 18.63 -24.35 -4.65
N LEU A 34 18.45 -23.17 -4.09
CA LEU A 34 17.69 -22.92 -2.88
C LEU A 34 16.52 -21.99 -3.18
N ILE A 35 15.50 -22.08 -2.34
CA ILE A 35 14.36 -21.16 -2.33
C ILE A 35 14.19 -20.70 -0.88
N ALA A 36 14.23 -19.39 -0.65
CA ALA A 36 13.80 -18.79 0.60
C ALA A 36 12.34 -18.36 0.49
N TRP A 37 11.57 -18.57 1.54
CA TRP A 37 10.18 -18.11 1.63
C TRP A 37 9.81 -17.79 3.07
N ALA A 38 8.84 -16.91 3.26
CA ALA A 38 8.41 -16.51 4.58
C ALA A 38 6.96 -16.91 4.86
N ARG A 39 6.70 -17.36 6.09
CA ARG A 39 5.35 -17.70 6.56
C ARG A 39 4.99 -16.93 7.81
N ASP A 40 3.71 -16.54 7.88
CA ASP A 40 3.03 -16.14 9.09
C ASP A 40 1.98 -17.21 9.43
N THR A 41 2.00 -17.70 10.66
CA THR A 41 1.09 -18.76 11.16
C THR A 41 0.19 -18.28 12.29
N SER A 42 0.26 -17.00 12.65
CA SER A 42 -0.51 -16.34 13.72
C SER A 42 -1.42 -15.23 13.20
N GLY A 43 -1.09 -14.63 12.06
CA GLY A 43 -1.80 -13.49 11.50
C GLY A 43 -1.32 -12.14 12.04
N ASP A 44 -0.23 -12.12 12.82
CA ASP A 44 0.32 -10.93 13.45
C ASP A 44 1.40 -10.22 12.61
N GLU A 45 1.60 -10.68 11.36
CA GLU A 45 2.57 -10.13 10.41
C GLU A 45 4.04 -10.25 10.86
N ARG A 46 4.34 -11.19 11.77
CA ARG A 46 5.69 -11.67 12.09
C ARG A 46 5.98 -12.97 11.36
N TYR A 47 7.11 -13.00 10.68
CA TYR A 47 7.41 -14.06 9.72
C TYR A 47 8.53 -14.98 10.21
N THR A 48 8.40 -16.26 9.85
CA THR A 48 9.52 -17.20 9.88
C THR A 48 10.04 -17.37 8.46
N TRP A 49 11.32 -17.07 8.25
CA TRP A 49 12.01 -17.35 7.00
C TRP A 49 12.47 -18.80 6.95
N VAL A 50 12.14 -19.47 5.87
CA VAL A 50 12.46 -20.87 5.62
C VAL A 50 13.30 -20.93 4.36
N VAL A 51 14.43 -21.66 4.42
CA VAL A 51 15.25 -21.96 3.25
C VAL A 51 15.19 -23.44 2.95
N GLN A 52 14.85 -23.78 1.72
CA GLN A 52 14.73 -25.17 1.25
C GLN A 52 15.41 -25.40 -0.09
N GLU A 53 15.76 -26.66 -0.35
CA GLU A 53 16.13 -27.10 -1.70
C GLU A 53 14.91 -27.23 -2.62
N ALA A 54 15.13 -27.23 -3.93
CA ALA A 54 14.08 -27.50 -4.91
C ALA A 54 13.35 -28.85 -4.68
N SER A 55 14.01 -29.79 -4.00
CA SER A 55 13.40 -31.07 -3.56
C SER A 55 12.35 -30.95 -2.45
N GLY A 56 12.19 -29.76 -1.87
CA GLY A 56 11.34 -29.50 -0.69
C GLY A 56 12.02 -29.79 0.64
N ARG A 57 13.29 -30.20 0.66
CA ARG A 57 14.03 -30.42 1.92
C ARG A 57 14.39 -29.08 2.56
N VAL A 58 13.79 -28.78 3.71
CA VAL A 58 14.14 -27.61 4.52
C VAL A 58 15.56 -27.77 5.06
N ILE A 59 16.37 -26.75 4.90
CA ILE A 59 17.76 -26.70 5.39
C ILE A 59 17.97 -25.63 6.45
N ASP A 60 17.07 -24.64 6.52
CA ASP A 60 17.09 -23.58 7.51
C ASP A 60 15.68 -23.04 7.79
N GLU A 61 15.40 -22.76 9.06
CA GLU A 61 14.23 -22.02 9.56
C GLU A 61 14.55 -21.31 10.89
N ALA A 62 15.80 -20.90 11.06
CA ALA A 62 16.26 -20.27 12.29
C ALA A 62 15.78 -18.82 12.45
N VAL A 63 15.49 -18.13 11.35
CA VAL A 63 15.04 -16.72 11.38
C VAL A 63 13.54 -16.69 11.63
N VAL A 64 13.16 -16.40 12.89
CA VAL A 64 11.79 -16.27 13.37
C VAL A 64 11.51 -14.83 13.81
N ASP A 65 10.24 -14.46 13.97
CA ASP A 65 9.80 -13.11 14.39
C ASP A 65 10.46 -11.98 13.58
N ALA A 66 10.60 -12.19 12.28
CA ALA A 66 11.19 -11.23 11.36
C ALA A 66 10.10 -10.39 10.68
N GLY A 67 10.51 -9.22 10.19
CA GLY A 67 9.67 -8.38 9.33
C GLY A 67 9.64 -8.86 7.88
N TYR A 68 8.90 -8.13 7.09
CA TYR A 68 8.83 -8.33 5.66
C TYR A 68 10.06 -7.70 4.97
N GLY A 69 10.77 -8.49 4.18
CA GLY A 69 11.95 -8.05 3.41
C GLY A 69 13.05 -9.09 3.41
N PHE A 70 13.59 -9.39 2.22
CA PHE A 70 14.59 -10.42 2.01
C PHE A 70 15.46 -10.11 0.78
N ALA A 71 16.77 -10.32 0.88
CA ALA A 71 17.63 -10.34 -0.29
C ALA A 71 18.80 -11.31 -0.11
N TRP A 72 19.02 -12.17 -1.10
CA TRP A 72 20.17 -13.06 -1.15
C TRP A 72 21.47 -12.30 -1.33
N ALA A 73 22.54 -12.79 -0.70
CA ALA A 73 23.89 -12.50 -1.10
C ALA A 73 24.30 -13.35 -2.33
N ASP A 74 25.30 -12.89 -3.10
CA ASP A 74 25.76 -13.58 -4.30
C ASP A 74 26.35 -14.98 -4.02
N ASP A 75 26.73 -15.24 -2.76
CA ASP A 75 27.27 -16.54 -2.32
C ASP A 75 26.21 -17.65 -2.23
N SER A 76 24.92 -17.34 -2.37
CA SER A 76 23.79 -18.26 -2.18
C SER A 76 23.79 -19.00 -0.83
N ALA A 77 24.56 -18.50 0.14
CA ALA A 77 24.75 -19.08 1.47
C ALA A 77 24.45 -18.08 2.60
N SER A 78 24.19 -16.83 2.25
CA SER A 78 23.80 -15.77 3.17
C SER A 78 22.69 -14.92 2.58
N PHE A 79 21.94 -14.25 3.45
CA PHE A 79 20.89 -13.29 3.05
C PHE A 79 20.70 -12.22 4.10
N ILE A 80 20.18 -11.07 3.68
CA ILE A 80 19.70 -10.06 4.63
C ILE A 80 18.19 -10.18 4.81
N TYR A 81 17.75 -9.87 6.02
CA TYR A 81 16.33 -9.82 6.38
C TYR A 81 16.03 -8.63 7.29
N MET A 82 14.75 -8.26 7.35
CA MET A 82 14.27 -7.15 8.18
C MET A 82 13.92 -7.64 9.58
N GLY A 83 14.42 -6.96 10.60
CA GLY A 83 13.94 -7.11 11.97
C GLY A 83 12.83 -6.12 12.29
N VAL A 84 11.99 -6.46 13.27
CA VAL A 84 10.92 -5.61 13.79
C VAL A 84 11.11 -5.40 15.28
N ASP A 85 10.71 -4.22 15.77
CA ASP A 85 10.67 -3.93 17.19
C ASP A 85 9.36 -4.40 17.86
N ASP A 86 9.20 -4.10 19.15
CA ASP A 86 8.01 -4.47 19.90
C ASP A 86 6.75 -3.74 19.44
N ALA A 87 6.91 -2.61 18.74
CA ALA A 87 5.84 -1.83 18.13
C ALA A 87 5.56 -2.24 16.66
N TRP A 88 6.03 -3.40 16.20
CA TRP A 88 5.92 -3.91 14.82
C TRP A 88 6.58 -3.04 13.75
N ARG A 89 7.40 -2.08 14.12
CA ARG A 89 8.12 -1.22 13.18
C ARG A 89 9.32 -1.97 12.59
N ALA A 90 9.44 -2.01 11.27
CA ALA A 90 10.63 -2.48 10.58
C ALA A 90 11.75 -1.46 10.77
N CYS A 91 12.79 -1.80 11.55
CA CYS A 91 13.78 -0.84 12.01
C CYS A 91 15.24 -1.28 11.96
N ASP A 92 15.51 -2.53 11.65
CA ASP A 92 16.88 -3.02 11.55
C ASP A 92 17.05 -4.08 10.43
N VAL A 93 18.29 -4.20 9.95
CA VAL A 93 18.69 -5.14 8.90
C VAL A 93 19.76 -6.06 9.44
N TRP A 94 19.52 -7.35 9.32
CA TRP A 94 20.37 -8.42 9.78
C TRP A 94 20.92 -9.25 8.62
N LEU A 95 22.14 -9.75 8.75
CA LEU A 95 22.73 -10.75 7.87
C LEU A 95 22.69 -12.11 8.53
N HIS A 96 22.03 -13.07 7.91
CA HIS A 96 21.98 -14.46 8.30
C HIS A 96 22.81 -15.35 7.38
N ARG A 97 23.46 -16.39 7.96
CA ARG A 97 24.16 -17.43 7.21
C ARG A 97 23.35 -18.72 7.28
N VAL A 98 22.97 -19.24 6.13
CA VAL A 98 22.15 -20.47 6.04
C VAL A 98 22.78 -21.60 6.86
N GLY A 99 21.97 -22.21 7.74
CA GLY A 99 22.36 -23.31 8.61
C GLY A 99 23.00 -22.90 9.93
N THR A 100 23.00 -21.60 10.27
CA THR A 100 23.46 -21.10 11.57
C THR A 100 22.27 -20.73 12.46
N PRO A 101 22.41 -20.72 13.79
CA PRO A 101 21.37 -20.22 14.66
C PRO A 101 21.26 -18.70 14.58
N ARG A 102 20.06 -18.15 14.81
CA ARG A 102 19.77 -16.70 14.75
C ARG A 102 20.68 -15.84 15.63
N GLU A 103 21.12 -16.37 16.76
CA GLU A 103 22.03 -15.67 17.69
C GLU A 103 23.42 -15.39 17.09
N ALA A 104 23.74 -16.03 15.95
CA ALA A 104 24.99 -15.79 15.20
C ALA A 104 24.82 -14.71 14.12
N ASP A 105 23.64 -14.14 13.94
CA ASP A 105 23.36 -13.15 12.91
C ASP A 105 24.10 -11.84 13.18
N GLU A 106 24.51 -11.18 12.10
CA GLU A 106 25.23 -9.92 12.15
C GLU A 106 24.26 -8.76 11.94
N LEU A 107 24.16 -7.82 12.90
CA LEU A 107 23.40 -6.58 12.72
C LEU A 107 24.16 -5.64 11.78
N LEU A 108 23.55 -5.30 10.64
CA LEU A 108 24.16 -4.45 9.62
C LEU A 108 23.74 -2.98 9.71
N LEU A 109 22.47 -2.72 10.01
CA LEU A 109 21.89 -1.38 9.99
C LEU A 109 20.75 -1.28 11.00
N VAL A 110 20.59 -0.10 11.62
CA VAL A 110 19.46 0.24 12.50
C VAL A 110 18.95 1.63 12.15
N GLU A 111 17.63 1.78 12.09
CA GLU A 111 16.93 3.07 12.03
C GLU A 111 16.41 3.42 13.42
N PRO A 112 17.06 4.34 14.14
CA PRO A 112 16.69 4.67 15.51
C PRO A 112 15.48 5.62 15.63
N ASP A 113 15.11 6.32 14.56
CA ASP A 113 13.98 7.25 14.59
C ASP A 113 12.67 6.47 14.46
N GLU A 114 11.84 6.51 15.51
CA GLU A 114 10.57 5.78 15.56
C GLU A 114 9.53 6.27 14.54
N GLY A 115 9.72 7.44 13.95
CA GLY A 115 8.90 7.95 12.86
C GLY A 115 9.21 7.34 11.49
N PHE A 116 10.27 6.51 11.37
CA PHE A 116 10.69 5.91 10.11
C PHE A 116 10.49 4.39 10.10
N GLU A 117 10.02 3.88 8.99
CA GLU A 117 10.00 2.46 8.68
C GLU A 117 11.02 2.13 7.59
N MET A 118 11.63 0.95 7.70
CA MET A 118 12.62 0.46 6.76
C MET A 118 12.02 -0.55 5.78
N GLY A 119 12.60 -0.57 4.59
CA GLY A 119 12.37 -1.59 3.58
C GLY A 119 13.59 -1.72 2.67
N PHE A 120 13.62 -2.76 1.86
CA PHE A 120 14.64 -2.87 0.81
C PHE A 120 14.14 -3.69 -0.37
N ALA A 121 14.73 -3.43 -1.53
CA ALA A 121 14.50 -4.17 -2.74
C ALA A 121 15.82 -4.33 -3.52
N PRO A 122 16.01 -5.44 -4.24
CA PRO A 122 17.05 -5.54 -5.26
C PRO A 122 16.91 -4.38 -6.25
N SER A 123 18.05 -3.75 -6.57
CA SER A 123 18.10 -2.78 -7.65
C SER A 123 17.97 -3.48 -9.02
N GLY A 124 17.58 -2.74 -10.04
CA GLY A 124 17.70 -3.23 -11.42
C GLY A 124 19.11 -3.73 -11.74
N PHE A 125 20.16 -3.10 -11.21
CA PHE A 125 21.54 -3.55 -11.36
C PHE A 125 21.88 -4.70 -10.37
N PRO A 126 22.32 -5.90 -10.84
CA PRO A 126 22.46 -7.12 -10.02
C PRO A 126 23.60 -6.99 -9.01
N GLY A 127 24.26 -6.13 -8.69
CA GLY A 127 25.30 -6.01 -7.64
C GLY A 127 24.88 -5.10 -6.50
N HIS A 128 23.63 -4.61 -6.55
CA HIS A 128 23.15 -3.58 -5.65
C HIS A 128 21.78 -3.94 -5.06
N VAL A 129 21.62 -3.73 -3.77
CA VAL A 129 20.35 -3.74 -3.06
C VAL A 129 20.18 -2.39 -2.38
N ILE A 130 19.07 -1.73 -2.63
CA ILE A 130 18.77 -0.44 -2.01
C ILE A 130 17.92 -0.67 -0.79
N ILE A 131 18.41 -0.24 0.36
CA ILE A 131 17.71 -0.19 1.62
C ILE A 131 17.22 1.25 1.80
N HIS A 132 15.98 1.42 2.15
CA HIS A 132 15.40 2.74 2.43
C HIS A 132 14.79 2.78 3.82
N ALA A 133 14.75 3.95 4.41
CA ALA A 133 13.92 4.28 5.54
C ALA A 133 13.12 5.52 5.21
N SER A 134 11.83 5.51 5.49
CA SER A 134 10.92 6.60 5.16
C SER A 134 9.87 6.82 6.24
N SER A 135 9.53 8.08 6.45
CA SER A 135 8.31 8.53 7.09
C SER A 135 7.34 9.07 6.03
N SER A 136 6.19 9.60 6.42
CA SER A 136 5.28 10.23 5.45
C SER A 136 5.82 11.56 4.88
N THR A 137 6.91 12.11 5.42
CA THR A 137 7.45 13.42 5.02
C THR A 137 8.90 13.40 4.58
N ALA A 138 9.70 12.42 4.98
CA ALA A 138 11.13 12.34 4.69
C ALA A 138 11.59 10.92 4.39
N GLY A 139 12.72 10.80 3.70
CA GLY A 139 13.32 9.50 3.39
C GLY A 139 14.84 9.57 3.29
N ARG A 140 15.46 8.40 3.42
CA ARG A 140 16.88 8.17 3.21
C ARG A 140 17.14 6.79 2.65
N ALA A 141 18.31 6.56 2.06
CA ALA A 141 18.63 5.27 1.46
C ALA A 141 20.09 4.89 1.68
N TRP A 142 20.33 3.57 1.67
CA TRP A 142 21.64 2.96 1.72
C TRP A 142 21.78 1.93 0.62
N LEU A 143 23.01 1.61 0.29
CA LEU A 143 23.39 0.59 -0.68
C LEU A 143 24.02 -0.59 0.04
N TRP A 144 23.41 -1.76 -0.05
CA TRP A 144 24.03 -3.01 0.35
C TRP A 144 24.60 -3.74 -0.88
N LEU A 145 25.74 -4.42 -0.69
CA LEU A 145 26.49 -5.10 -1.74
C LEU A 145 26.39 -6.62 -1.57
N PRO A 146 25.57 -7.33 -2.36
CA PRO A 146 25.42 -8.80 -2.25
C PRO A 146 26.71 -9.60 -2.38
N ALA A 147 27.70 -9.10 -3.17
CA ALA A 147 29.01 -9.71 -3.32
C ALA A 147 29.91 -9.57 -2.06
N HIS A 148 29.58 -8.65 -1.16
CA HIS A 148 30.33 -8.36 0.07
C HIS A 148 29.38 -8.27 1.27
N PRO A 149 28.69 -9.36 1.64
CA PRO A 149 27.52 -9.29 2.51
C PRO A 149 27.81 -8.77 3.92
N SER A 150 29.01 -8.95 4.46
CA SER A 150 29.40 -8.42 5.78
C SER A 150 29.86 -6.96 5.75
N VAL A 151 29.93 -6.31 4.59
CA VAL A 151 30.12 -4.85 4.51
C VAL A 151 28.81 -4.18 4.86
N ARG A 152 28.84 -3.25 5.82
CA ARG A 152 27.65 -2.49 6.21
C ARG A 152 27.10 -1.71 5.03
N PRO A 153 25.77 -1.54 4.94
CA PRO A 153 25.15 -0.71 3.93
C PRO A 153 25.76 0.70 3.90
N LEU A 154 26.12 1.14 2.70
CA LEU A 154 26.74 2.44 2.47
C LEU A 154 25.65 3.52 2.33
N PRO A 155 25.69 4.64 3.07
CA PRO A 155 24.71 5.69 2.90
C PRO A 155 24.76 6.23 1.47
N LEU A 156 23.62 6.18 0.77
CA LEU A 156 23.50 6.74 -0.58
C LEU A 156 23.38 8.26 -0.53
N MET A 157 22.51 8.75 0.35
CA MET A 157 22.20 10.16 0.46
C MET A 157 21.95 10.56 1.92
N PRO A 158 22.21 11.84 2.29
CA PRO A 158 21.90 12.34 3.62
C PRO A 158 20.39 12.52 3.80
N VAL A 159 19.90 12.43 5.05
CA VAL A 159 18.55 12.86 5.38
C VAL A 159 18.39 14.35 5.12
N ARG A 160 17.33 14.71 4.43
CA ARG A 160 16.89 16.10 4.30
C ARG A 160 15.46 16.25 4.79
N PRO A 161 15.21 17.13 5.77
CA PRO A 161 13.86 17.32 6.28
C PRO A 161 12.84 17.60 5.18
N ARG A 162 11.68 17.01 5.28
CA ARG A 162 10.56 17.17 4.34
C ARG A 162 10.93 16.83 2.89
N THR A 163 11.81 15.84 2.71
CA THR A 163 12.20 15.37 1.38
C THR A 163 12.05 13.86 1.34
N LEU A 164 11.03 13.39 0.64
CA LEU A 164 10.87 11.99 0.27
C LEU A 164 11.87 11.65 -0.83
N VAL A 165 12.35 10.42 -0.81
CA VAL A 165 13.25 9.89 -1.83
C VAL A 165 12.88 8.46 -2.18
N SER A 166 12.96 8.15 -3.48
CA SER A 166 13.03 6.80 -4.02
C SER A 166 14.21 6.75 -4.99
N ALA A 167 14.92 5.65 -5.05
CA ALA A 167 16.12 5.57 -5.88
C ALA A 167 16.32 4.18 -6.44
N ASP A 168 16.93 4.13 -7.64
CA ASP A 168 17.43 2.89 -8.23
C ASP A 168 18.77 3.12 -8.93
N SER A 169 19.56 2.04 -9.05
CA SER A 169 20.92 2.06 -9.57
C SER A 169 21.02 1.45 -10.96
N ALA A 170 21.77 2.09 -11.81
CA ALA A 170 22.18 1.55 -13.10
C ALA A 170 23.69 1.21 -13.15
N GLY A 171 24.22 0.72 -12.05
CA GLY A 171 25.63 0.38 -11.90
C GLY A 171 26.49 1.61 -11.63
N ASP A 172 26.82 2.38 -12.65
CA ASP A 172 27.71 3.55 -12.54
C ASP A 172 27.04 4.79 -11.95
N ARG A 173 25.69 4.83 -11.90
CA ARG A 173 24.91 5.98 -11.43
C ARG A 173 23.66 5.58 -10.71
N LEU A 174 23.22 6.49 -9.87
CA LEU A 174 21.97 6.43 -9.14
C LEU A 174 20.95 7.36 -9.82
N PHE A 175 19.72 6.88 -10.01
CA PHE A 175 18.56 7.68 -10.38
C PHE A 175 17.71 7.89 -9.13
N ILE A 176 17.28 9.14 -8.89
CA ILE A 176 16.68 9.55 -7.62
C ILE A 176 15.42 10.36 -7.91
N VAL A 177 14.28 9.84 -7.50
CA VAL A 177 13.05 10.62 -7.40
C VAL A 177 13.03 11.28 -6.03
N HIS A 178 12.83 12.60 -5.97
CA HIS A 178 12.85 13.34 -4.72
C HIS A 178 11.89 14.52 -4.70
N THR A 179 11.38 14.86 -3.51
CA THR A 179 10.47 16.00 -3.33
C THR A 179 11.19 17.30 -2.94
N GLY A 180 12.52 17.34 -3.00
CA GLY A 180 13.33 18.50 -2.59
C GLY A 180 13.22 19.75 -3.47
N LEU A 181 12.70 19.64 -4.70
CA LEU A 181 12.45 20.75 -5.62
C LEU A 181 10.96 21.07 -5.75
N THR A 182 10.13 20.06 -5.74
CA THR A 182 8.65 20.17 -5.76
C THR A 182 8.07 19.00 -5.00
N GLN A 183 6.98 19.23 -4.28
CA GLN A 183 6.28 18.18 -3.56
C GLN A 183 5.77 17.03 -4.46
N GLU A 184 5.60 17.29 -5.76
CA GLU A 184 5.13 16.29 -6.74
C GLU A 184 6.25 15.41 -7.30
N GLY A 185 7.46 15.48 -6.73
CA GLY A 185 8.62 14.68 -7.12
C GLY A 185 9.34 15.21 -8.36
N SER A 186 10.65 15.07 -8.36
CA SER A 186 11.52 15.36 -9.51
C SER A 186 12.53 14.23 -9.63
N LEU A 187 12.91 13.88 -10.86
CA LEU A 187 13.98 12.92 -11.11
C LEU A 187 15.31 13.66 -11.24
N ALA A 188 16.30 13.15 -10.53
CA ALA A 188 17.72 13.51 -10.68
C ALA A 188 18.58 12.26 -10.93
N GLN A 189 19.82 12.47 -11.32
CA GLN A 189 20.84 11.42 -11.35
C GLN A 189 22.09 11.88 -10.59
N ALA A 190 22.86 10.93 -10.09
CA ALA A 190 24.17 11.15 -9.50
C ALA A 190 25.12 10.03 -9.87
N MET A 191 26.41 10.35 -10.08
CA MET A 191 27.43 9.35 -10.35
C MET A 191 27.82 8.65 -9.05
N LEU A 192 27.86 7.32 -9.06
CA LEU A 192 28.42 6.54 -7.97
C LEU A 192 29.96 6.58 -7.99
N PRO A 193 30.61 6.66 -6.82
CA PRO A 193 32.07 6.59 -6.74
C PRO A 193 32.61 5.33 -7.42
N ALA A 194 33.79 5.42 -8.02
CA ALA A 194 34.46 4.32 -8.68
C ALA A 194 33.61 3.57 -9.75
N GLY A 195 32.70 4.29 -10.39
CA GLY A 195 31.80 3.72 -11.40
C GLY A 195 30.83 2.68 -10.86
N GLY A 196 30.51 2.70 -9.57
CA GLY A 196 29.56 1.79 -8.94
C GLY A 196 30.03 0.34 -8.80
N SER A 197 31.30 0.04 -9.05
CA SER A 197 31.83 -1.33 -8.89
C SER A 197 31.66 -1.81 -7.44
N PRO A 198 31.00 -2.98 -7.19
CA PRO A 198 30.85 -3.51 -5.85
C PRO A 198 32.16 -3.68 -5.09
N GLU A 199 33.24 -4.13 -5.76
CA GLU A 199 34.55 -4.30 -5.13
C GLU A 199 35.21 -2.97 -4.73
N ALA A 200 34.97 -1.92 -5.52
CA ALA A 200 35.52 -0.61 -5.22
C ALA A 200 34.69 0.10 -4.15
N LEU A 201 33.37 -0.02 -4.18
CA LEU A 201 32.46 0.51 -3.17
C LEU A 201 32.67 -0.19 -1.81
N ALA A 202 32.88 -1.51 -1.80
CA ALA A 202 33.17 -2.25 -0.56
C ALA A 202 34.40 -1.73 0.20
N ARG A 203 35.38 -1.15 -0.50
CA ARG A 203 36.55 -0.54 0.14
C ARG A 203 36.26 0.79 0.84
N LEU A 204 35.15 1.42 0.54
CA LEU A 204 34.68 2.62 1.21
C LEU A 204 33.89 2.29 2.49
N GLY A 205 33.39 1.06 2.59
CA GLY A 205 32.57 0.59 3.69
C GLY A 205 33.39 0.11 4.89
N VAL A 206 32.70 0.01 6.02
CA VAL A 206 33.22 -0.59 7.25
C VAL A 206 32.68 -2.01 7.35
N THR A 207 33.56 -2.99 7.55
CA THR A 207 33.11 -4.35 7.88
C THR A 207 32.50 -4.35 9.27
N SER A 208 31.40 -5.06 9.45
CA SER A 208 30.76 -5.17 10.76
C SER A 208 31.75 -5.80 11.75
N SER A 209 32.32 -5.03 12.62
CA SER A 209 33.09 -5.54 13.75
C SER A 209 32.26 -5.36 15.01
N SER A 210 32.04 -6.40 15.70
CA SER A 210 31.61 -6.72 17.09
C SER A 210 31.20 -5.59 18.08
N ALA A 211 31.15 -4.32 17.71
CA ALA A 211 30.83 -3.19 18.59
C ALA A 211 29.46 -2.53 18.32
N PHE A 212 28.70 -3.03 17.36
CA PHE A 212 27.41 -2.49 17.02
C PHE A 212 26.32 -3.33 17.71
N SER A 213 25.70 -2.81 18.74
CA SER A 213 24.57 -3.48 19.38
C SER A 213 23.34 -2.58 19.30
N ARG A 214 22.16 -3.17 19.21
CA ARG A 214 20.86 -2.48 19.28
C ARG A 214 20.80 -1.60 20.52
N ASP A 215 21.27 -2.10 21.68
CA ASP A 215 21.24 -1.38 22.97
C ASP A 215 22.08 -0.08 22.94
N SER A 216 23.11 0.00 22.11
CA SER A 216 23.92 1.24 21.99
C SER A 216 23.24 2.33 21.16
N LEU A 217 22.13 2.02 20.46
CA LEU A 217 21.41 2.93 19.57
C LEU A 217 20.00 3.27 20.06
N VAL A 218 19.34 2.38 20.81
CA VAL A 218 17.95 2.55 21.28
C VAL A 218 17.80 3.67 22.32
N ASP A 219 18.89 4.09 22.98
CA ASP A 219 18.87 5.15 24.01
C ASP A 219 19.02 6.58 23.42
N ARG A 220 18.73 6.76 22.12
CA ARG A 220 18.91 8.02 21.41
C ARG A 220 17.61 8.83 21.32
N THR A 221 17.70 10.09 21.70
CA THR A 221 16.62 11.07 21.50
C THR A 221 16.41 11.32 19.99
N PRO A 222 15.16 11.40 19.49
CA PRO A 222 14.88 11.78 18.12
C PRO A 222 15.63 13.04 17.68
N GLY A 223 16.28 12.99 16.52
CA GLY A 223 17.09 14.08 16.00
C GLY A 223 18.56 14.07 16.45
N THR A 224 19.02 13.06 17.20
CA THR A 224 20.44 12.90 17.50
C THR A 224 21.21 12.56 16.22
N PRO A 225 22.33 13.25 15.91
CA PRO A 225 23.15 12.90 14.74
C PRO A 225 23.61 11.44 14.80
N LEU A 226 23.64 10.78 13.64
CA LEU A 226 24.21 9.43 13.50
C LEU A 226 25.64 9.38 14.07
N PRO A 227 26.17 8.19 14.43
CA PRO A 227 27.50 8.07 14.97
C PRO A 227 28.53 8.80 14.10
N GLU A 228 29.52 9.44 14.71
CA GLU A 228 30.65 10.10 14.00
C GLU A 228 31.39 9.15 13.05
N ASP A 229 31.14 7.85 13.13
CA ASP A 229 31.73 6.79 12.32
C ASP A 229 30.88 6.39 11.10
N GLU A 230 29.73 7.04 10.80
CA GLU A 230 29.01 6.76 9.57
C GLU A 230 29.76 7.32 8.35
N PRO A 231 30.00 6.52 7.31
CA PRO A 231 30.68 7.00 6.10
C PRO A 231 29.93 8.19 5.47
N ALA A 232 30.66 9.08 4.83
CA ALA A 232 30.02 10.15 4.07
C ALA A 232 29.11 9.55 2.97
N PRO A 233 27.94 10.17 2.69
CA PRO A 233 27.02 9.67 1.69
C PRO A 233 27.67 9.63 0.30
N LEU A 234 27.40 8.55 -0.45
CA LEU A 234 27.98 8.32 -1.78
C LEU A 234 27.53 9.39 -2.78
N THR A 235 26.32 9.91 -2.63
CA THR A 235 25.73 10.93 -3.52
C THR A 235 25.16 12.10 -2.70
N PRO A 236 26.02 13.06 -2.26
CA PRO A 236 25.53 14.26 -1.59
C PRO A 236 24.65 15.10 -2.53
N PHE A 237 23.70 15.87 -1.98
CA PHE A 237 22.72 16.63 -2.77
C PHE A 237 23.32 17.53 -3.84
N GLU A 238 24.52 18.05 -3.61
CA GLU A 238 25.23 18.93 -4.55
C GLU A 238 25.70 18.19 -5.80
N SER A 239 25.75 16.85 -5.76
CA SER A 239 26.12 16.00 -6.90
C SER A 239 24.92 15.61 -7.77
N TRP A 240 23.69 15.98 -7.37
CA TRP A 240 22.48 15.58 -8.08
C TRP A 240 22.24 16.48 -9.30
N GLU A 241 22.20 15.87 -10.46
CA GLU A 241 21.90 16.52 -11.74
C GLU A 241 20.43 16.32 -12.08
N PRO A 242 19.62 17.40 -12.18
CA PRO A 242 18.20 17.28 -12.55
C PRO A 242 18.01 16.68 -13.94
N LEU A 243 17.10 15.73 -14.07
CA LEU A 243 16.74 15.09 -15.35
C LEU A 243 15.31 15.41 -15.79
N ARG A 244 14.35 15.39 -14.85
CA ARG A 244 12.95 15.64 -15.16
C ARG A 244 12.22 16.26 -13.98
N SER A 245 11.42 17.29 -14.25
CA SER A 245 10.41 17.79 -13.33
C SER A 245 9.03 17.31 -13.77
N PRO A 246 8.05 17.17 -12.84
CA PRO A 246 6.68 16.81 -13.20
C PRO A 246 6.02 17.92 -14.02
N GLY A 247 5.18 17.54 -14.97
CA GLY A 247 4.29 18.44 -15.68
C GLY A 247 3.11 18.89 -14.80
N PRO A 248 2.28 19.83 -15.31
CA PRO A 248 1.08 20.24 -14.60
C PRO A 248 0.14 19.07 -14.32
N GLY A 249 -0.19 18.81 -13.03
CA GLY A 249 -1.03 17.70 -12.61
C GLY A 249 -0.37 16.32 -12.70
N GLU A 250 0.96 16.27 -12.83
CA GLU A 250 1.74 15.04 -12.72
C GLU A 250 2.39 14.93 -11.34
N ARG A 251 2.47 13.70 -10.83
CA ARG A 251 3.24 13.28 -9.66
C ARG A 251 4.22 12.18 -10.09
N ILE A 252 5.52 12.41 -9.96
CA ILE A 252 6.54 11.37 -10.16
C ILE A 252 6.71 10.63 -8.84
N THR A 253 6.49 9.31 -8.84
CA THR A 253 6.45 8.50 -7.61
C THR A 253 7.65 7.60 -7.45
N ASP A 254 8.15 7.01 -8.53
CA ASP A 254 9.20 6.00 -8.45
C ASP A 254 10.02 5.91 -9.74
N VAL A 255 11.19 5.24 -9.67
CA VAL A 255 12.11 5.04 -10.77
C VAL A 255 12.67 3.62 -10.75
N GLU A 256 12.72 2.98 -11.93
CA GLU A 256 13.46 1.74 -12.18
C GLU A 256 14.52 1.98 -13.26
N ALA A 257 15.74 1.52 -13.01
CA ALA A 257 16.87 1.71 -13.90
C ALA A 257 17.44 0.36 -14.37
N HIS A 258 17.54 0.20 -15.66
CA HIS A 258 18.06 -1.00 -16.32
C HIS A 258 19.19 -0.68 -17.28
N ALA A 259 19.76 -1.72 -17.93
CA ALA A 259 20.87 -1.56 -18.86
C ALA A 259 20.56 -0.53 -19.97
N ASP A 260 19.43 -0.69 -20.63
CA ASP A 260 19.06 0.08 -21.82
C ASP A 260 17.98 1.14 -21.57
N TYR A 261 17.33 1.17 -20.39
CA TYR A 261 16.23 2.10 -20.14
C TYR A 261 16.18 2.58 -18.68
N VAL A 262 15.49 3.70 -18.49
CA VAL A 262 14.97 4.14 -17.19
C VAL A 262 13.46 4.25 -17.34
N ALA A 263 12.71 3.60 -16.45
CA ALA A 263 11.27 3.71 -16.35
C ALA A 263 10.89 4.59 -15.15
N LEU A 264 9.92 5.47 -15.35
CA LEU A 264 9.34 6.30 -14.28
C LEU A 264 7.90 5.89 -14.06
N SER A 265 7.56 5.61 -12.81
CA SER A 265 6.18 5.53 -12.36
C SER A 265 5.69 6.93 -12.01
N LEU A 266 4.52 7.29 -12.52
CA LEU A 266 3.94 8.60 -12.25
C LEU A 266 2.41 8.55 -12.26
N ARG A 267 1.79 9.61 -11.74
CA ARG A 267 0.35 9.84 -11.79
C ARG A 267 0.02 11.05 -12.64
N SER A 268 -1.04 10.97 -13.41
CA SER A 268 -1.59 12.10 -14.17
C SER A 268 -3.08 11.90 -14.38
N GLY A 269 -3.87 12.94 -14.12
CA GLY A 269 -5.33 12.88 -14.26
C GLY A 269 -5.98 11.80 -13.37
N SER A 270 -5.45 11.59 -12.18
CA SER A 270 -5.86 10.57 -11.20
C SER A 270 -5.66 9.10 -11.64
N LEU A 271 -4.80 8.84 -12.60
CA LEU A 271 -4.45 7.50 -13.08
C LEU A 271 -2.93 7.29 -13.03
N THR A 272 -2.52 6.03 -12.86
CA THR A 272 -1.10 5.66 -12.97
C THR A 272 -0.63 5.70 -14.41
N GLN A 273 0.65 6.01 -14.59
CA GLN A 273 1.32 6.10 -15.88
C GLN A 273 2.74 5.53 -15.75
N VAL A 274 3.30 5.04 -16.85
CA VAL A 274 4.71 4.66 -16.96
C VAL A 274 5.31 5.40 -18.14
N ASP A 275 6.36 6.18 -17.89
CA ASP A 275 7.15 6.83 -18.92
C ASP A 275 8.54 6.18 -18.99
N VAL A 276 9.08 6.01 -20.18
CA VAL A 276 10.35 5.32 -20.43
C VAL A 276 11.30 6.21 -21.21
N TRP A 277 12.55 6.24 -20.76
CA TRP A 277 13.67 6.81 -21.49
C TRP A 277 14.63 5.70 -21.95
N ASP A 278 14.96 5.68 -23.23
CA ASP A 278 16.00 4.83 -23.82
C ASP A 278 17.39 5.41 -23.49
N ARG A 279 18.16 4.75 -22.64
CA ARG A 279 19.50 5.20 -22.22
C ARG A 279 20.54 5.18 -23.33
N ARG A 280 20.25 4.53 -24.46
CA ARG A 280 21.12 4.56 -25.66
C ARG A 280 21.04 5.91 -26.39
N GLU A 281 20.05 6.73 -26.07
CA GLU A 281 19.92 8.09 -26.58
C GLU A 281 20.84 9.07 -25.80
N ALA A 282 21.41 10.02 -26.51
CA ALA A 282 22.34 11.00 -25.93
C ALA A 282 21.67 11.98 -24.95
N SER A 283 20.36 12.16 -25.05
CA SER A 283 19.57 13.04 -24.18
C SER A 283 18.27 12.34 -23.80
N PRO A 284 17.76 12.55 -22.57
CA PRO A 284 16.51 11.94 -22.13
C PRO A 284 15.33 12.37 -22.99
N THR A 285 14.71 11.41 -23.69
CA THR A 285 13.43 11.59 -24.38
C THR A 285 12.43 10.62 -23.75
N TRP A 286 11.49 11.16 -23.01
CA TRP A 286 10.50 10.38 -22.29
C TRP A 286 9.33 10.00 -23.18
N ARG A 287 8.98 8.72 -23.23
CA ARG A 287 7.88 8.17 -24.01
C ARG A 287 6.91 7.47 -23.08
N ARG A 288 5.64 7.79 -23.20
CA ARG A 288 4.57 7.16 -22.41
C ARG A 288 4.26 5.75 -22.93
N VAL A 289 4.09 4.80 -22.02
CA VAL A 289 3.59 3.47 -22.33
C VAL A 289 2.07 3.56 -22.48
N GLU A 290 1.58 3.38 -23.70
CA GLU A 290 0.14 3.39 -24.01
C GLU A 290 -0.42 1.97 -24.01
N VAL A 291 -1.54 1.77 -23.31
CA VAL A 291 -2.29 0.51 -23.24
C VAL A 291 -3.76 0.75 -23.54
N ASP A 292 -4.43 -0.28 -24.06
CA ASP A 292 -5.85 -0.19 -24.44
C ASP A 292 -6.78 -0.38 -23.21
N ALA A 293 -6.69 0.56 -22.28
CA ALA A 293 -7.55 0.65 -21.11
C ALA A 293 -7.57 2.13 -20.63
N PRO A 294 -8.57 2.92 -21.01
CA PRO A 294 -8.58 4.36 -20.74
C PRO A 294 -8.71 4.72 -19.25
N VAL A 295 -9.40 3.90 -18.46
CA VAL A 295 -9.43 4.00 -16.98
C VAL A 295 -8.68 2.80 -16.43
N ARG A 296 -7.46 3.02 -15.95
CA ARG A 296 -6.54 1.92 -15.64
C ARG A 296 -5.60 2.19 -14.50
N THR A 297 -5.07 1.09 -14.00
CA THR A 297 -3.82 1.02 -13.24
C THR A 297 -2.76 0.40 -14.16
N ILE A 298 -1.56 0.98 -14.19
CA ILE A 298 -0.39 0.44 -14.86
C ILE A 298 0.82 0.59 -13.95
N ALA A 299 1.62 -0.46 -13.83
CA ALA A 299 2.86 -0.49 -13.07
C ALA A 299 3.94 -1.27 -13.81
N THR A 300 5.19 -1.02 -13.49
CA THR A 300 6.31 -1.85 -13.92
C THR A 300 6.28 -3.21 -13.21
N VAL A 301 6.80 -4.22 -13.87
CA VAL A 301 6.99 -5.56 -13.30
C VAL A 301 8.50 -5.81 -13.23
N PRO A 302 9.04 -6.17 -12.06
CA PRO A 302 10.46 -6.45 -11.92
C PRO A 302 10.96 -7.42 -12.99
N THR A 303 12.03 -7.05 -13.67
CA THR A 303 12.64 -7.84 -14.73
C THR A 303 14.15 -7.92 -14.54
N PRO A 304 14.83 -8.99 -15.04
CA PRO A 304 16.28 -9.05 -15.04
C PRO A 304 16.91 -7.85 -15.77
N TRP A 305 18.12 -7.48 -15.32
CA TRP A 305 18.85 -6.29 -15.76
C TRP A 305 18.92 -6.01 -17.26
N ASN A 306 19.05 -7.07 -18.07
CA ASN A 306 19.15 -6.95 -19.53
C ASN A 306 17.85 -7.30 -20.27
N ASP A 307 16.77 -7.57 -19.56
CA ASP A 307 15.50 -7.92 -20.18
C ASP A 307 14.73 -6.66 -20.61
N PRO A 308 13.85 -6.77 -21.59
CA PRO A 308 12.92 -5.70 -21.94
C PRO A 308 12.03 -5.33 -20.77
N LEU A 309 11.64 -4.06 -20.70
CA LEU A 309 10.66 -3.59 -19.71
C LEU A 309 9.38 -4.42 -19.81
N ARG A 310 8.85 -4.83 -18.66
CA ARG A 310 7.51 -5.38 -18.52
C ARG A 310 6.65 -4.45 -17.69
N VAL A 311 5.39 -4.38 -18.09
CA VAL A 311 4.36 -3.67 -17.34
C VAL A 311 3.20 -4.61 -17.09
N GLU A 312 2.55 -4.46 -15.94
CA GLU A 312 1.23 -5.00 -15.69
C GLU A 312 0.22 -3.87 -15.74
N PHE A 313 -0.88 -4.07 -16.45
CA PHE A 313 -2.00 -3.15 -16.43
C PHE A 313 -3.31 -3.88 -16.22
N GLN A 314 -4.26 -3.19 -15.63
CA GLN A 314 -5.60 -3.68 -15.35
C GLN A 314 -6.58 -2.52 -15.21
N SER A 315 -7.86 -2.83 -15.18
CA SER A 315 -8.92 -1.91 -14.80
C SER A 315 -9.99 -2.67 -14.03
N GLN A 316 -11.11 -2.05 -13.70
CA GLN A 316 -12.22 -2.82 -13.09
C GLN A 316 -12.85 -3.81 -14.07
N THR A 317 -12.68 -3.60 -15.36
CA THR A 317 -13.23 -4.47 -16.43
C THR A 317 -12.17 -5.32 -17.13
N VAL A 318 -10.91 -4.88 -17.14
CA VAL A 318 -9.79 -5.56 -17.79
C VAL A 318 -8.99 -6.34 -16.75
N PRO A 319 -8.93 -7.69 -16.84
CA PRO A 319 -8.12 -8.50 -15.95
C PRO A 319 -6.63 -8.14 -16.00
N PRO A 320 -5.85 -8.40 -14.93
CA PRO A 320 -4.42 -8.18 -14.90
C PRO A 320 -3.74 -8.75 -16.15
N THR A 321 -3.04 -7.88 -16.87
CA THR A 321 -2.42 -8.17 -18.15
C THR A 321 -0.96 -7.74 -18.12
N VAL A 322 -0.05 -8.70 -18.26
CA VAL A 322 1.38 -8.46 -18.38
C VAL A 322 1.73 -8.25 -19.84
N ALA A 323 2.44 -7.19 -20.12
CA ALA A 323 2.92 -6.85 -21.45
C ALA A 323 4.42 -6.51 -21.44
N GLU A 324 5.08 -6.80 -22.55
CA GLU A 324 6.46 -6.42 -22.82
C GLU A 324 6.48 -5.12 -23.63
N VAL A 325 7.33 -4.20 -23.22
CA VAL A 325 7.53 -2.91 -23.87
C VAL A 325 8.87 -2.92 -24.58
N SER A 326 8.84 -2.83 -25.89
CA SER A 326 10.04 -2.75 -26.72
C SER A 326 10.40 -1.29 -27.00
N LEU A 327 11.67 -0.95 -26.75
CA LEU A 327 12.24 0.34 -27.10
C LEU A 327 12.32 0.48 -28.63
N PRO A 328 12.25 1.71 -29.17
CA PRO A 328 12.47 1.95 -30.59
C PRO A 328 13.86 1.44 -31.03
N ASN A 329 13.95 0.93 -32.25
CA ASN A 329 15.28 0.68 -32.82
C ASN A 329 16.00 2.02 -32.99
N PRO A 330 17.26 2.15 -32.50
CA PRO A 330 18.01 3.37 -32.74
C PRO A 330 18.13 3.61 -34.24
N ALA A 331 17.43 4.64 -34.73
CA ALA A 331 17.48 5.01 -36.13
C ALA A 331 18.92 5.34 -36.54
N PRO A 332 19.40 4.89 -37.69
CA PRO A 332 20.67 5.41 -38.21
C PRO A 332 20.53 6.91 -38.39
N ALA A 333 21.54 7.68 -37.97
CA ALA A 333 21.56 9.16 -37.91
C ALA A 333 21.30 9.89 -39.24
N SER A 334 20.80 9.21 -40.27
CA SER A 334 20.66 9.69 -41.66
C SER A 334 19.21 9.74 -42.20
N SER A 335 18.18 9.48 -41.41
CA SER A 335 16.79 9.58 -41.91
C SER A 335 15.95 10.57 -41.10
N PRO A 336 15.61 11.75 -41.65
CA PRO A 336 14.76 12.74 -40.96
C PRO A 336 13.26 12.44 -41.05
N GLU A 337 12.82 11.36 -41.68
CA GLU A 337 11.44 11.20 -42.18
C GLU A 337 10.66 10.02 -41.59
N ASP A 338 11.10 9.37 -40.52
CA ASP A 338 10.31 8.30 -39.90
C ASP A 338 9.91 8.61 -38.44
N PRO A 339 8.81 9.37 -38.23
CA PRO A 339 8.26 9.57 -36.88
C PRO A 339 7.64 8.29 -36.27
N GLU A 340 7.32 7.26 -37.07
CA GLU A 340 6.76 5.98 -36.58
C GLU A 340 7.83 5.10 -35.93
N GLY A 341 9.11 5.23 -36.29
CA GLY A 341 10.21 4.51 -35.65
C GLY A 341 10.56 4.96 -34.22
N ALA A 342 9.93 6.03 -33.74
CA ALA A 342 10.19 6.61 -32.40
C ALA A 342 9.20 6.16 -31.30
N THR A 343 8.24 5.28 -31.60
CA THR A 343 7.21 4.84 -30.67
C THR A 343 7.57 3.54 -29.94
N LEU A 344 7.13 3.42 -28.69
CA LEU A 344 7.20 2.18 -27.93
C LEU A 344 6.23 1.16 -28.54
N THR A 345 6.64 -0.10 -28.59
CA THR A 345 5.74 -1.21 -28.97
C THR A 345 5.38 -2.01 -27.74
N VAL A 346 4.09 -2.15 -27.48
CA VAL A 346 3.56 -2.91 -26.34
C VAL A 346 2.99 -4.24 -26.86
N ARG A 347 3.51 -5.36 -26.37
CA ARG A 347 3.11 -6.71 -26.74
C ARG A 347 2.58 -7.47 -25.53
N THR A 348 1.31 -7.79 -25.50
CA THR A 348 0.72 -8.62 -24.46
C THR A 348 1.42 -9.98 -24.37
N LEU A 349 1.87 -10.34 -23.19
CA LEU A 349 2.44 -11.64 -22.87
C LEU A 349 1.39 -12.59 -22.30
N ARG A 350 0.62 -12.10 -21.32
CA ARG A 350 -0.37 -12.90 -20.61
C ARG A 350 -1.47 -12.00 -20.04
N THR A 351 -2.70 -12.43 -20.20
CA THR A 351 -3.86 -11.88 -19.46
C THR A 351 -4.36 -12.94 -18.49
N ARG A 352 -4.68 -12.56 -17.26
CA ARG A 352 -5.29 -13.45 -16.26
C ARG A 352 -6.64 -13.93 -16.77
N GLU A 353 -6.87 -15.23 -16.72
CA GLU A 353 -8.16 -15.79 -17.09
C GLU A 353 -9.25 -15.41 -16.09
N ALA A 354 -10.40 -14.97 -16.60
CA ALA A 354 -11.60 -14.66 -15.84
C ALA A 354 -12.80 -15.38 -16.45
N PRO A 355 -12.97 -16.69 -16.21
CA PRO A 355 -14.01 -17.48 -16.84
C PRO A 355 -15.41 -16.93 -16.54
N GLY A 356 -16.21 -16.74 -17.60
CA GLY A 356 -17.57 -16.21 -17.49
C GLY A 356 -17.68 -14.69 -17.33
N TRP A 357 -16.56 -13.98 -17.35
CA TRP A 357 -16.52 -12.52 -17.40
C TRP A 357 -16.49 -12.02 -18.85
N ASP A 358 -17.36 -11.07 -19.18
CA ASP A 358 -17.36 -10.34 -20.46
C ASP A 358 -17.28 -8.83 -20.18
N PRO A 359 -16.14 -8.18 -20.40
CA PRO A 359 -15.99 -6.75 -20.18
C PRO A 359 -16.95 -5.90 -21.01
N ALA A 360 -17.42 -6.41 -22.18
CA ALA A 360 -18.36 -5.68 -23.03
C ALA A 360 -19.76 -5.53 -22.41
N GLU A 361 -20.09 -6.25 -21.33
CA GLU A 361 -21.33 -6.08 -20.57
C GLU A 361 -21.29 -4.87 -19.64
N TYR A 362 -20.12 -4.23 -19.44
CA TYR A 362 -19.94 -3.15 -18.46
C TYR A 362 -19.42 -1.87 -19.13
N VAL A 363 -19.69 -0.77 -18.45
CA VAL A 363 -19.11 0.55 -18.75
C VAL A 363 -18.30 0.97 -17.53
N GLU A 364 -17.07 1.38 -17.78
CA GLU A 364 -16.16 1.94 -16.79
C GLU A 364 -15.77 3.34 -17.24
N GLU A 365 -15.98 4.32 -16.37
CA GLU A 365 -15.72 5.71 -16.69
C GLU A 365 -15.16 6.49 -15.51
N ARG A 366 -14.40 7.55 -15.80
CA ARG A 366 -13.95 8.54 -14.83
C ARG A 366 -14.85 9.75 -14.91
N VAL A 367 -15.56 10.04 -13.81
CA VAL A 367 -16.38 11.25 -13.67
C VAL A 367 -15.79 12.17 -12.61
N TRP A 368 -16.22 13.42 -12.60
CA TRP A 368 -15.70 14.45 -11.70
C TRP A 368 -16.86 15.10 -10.94
N VAL A 369 -16.86 14.96 -9.63
CA VAL A 369 -17.89 15.51 -8.76
C VAL A 369 -17.38 16.82 -8.16
N LEU A 370 -18.19 17.86 -8.17
CA LEU A 370 -17.86 19.14 -7.54
C LEU A 370 -18.08 19.00 -6.02
N ALA A 371 -17.02 19.23 -5.24
CA ALA A 371 -17.11 19.25 -3.80
C ALA A 371 -17.94 20.45 -3.31
N ARG A 372 -18.45 20.38 -2.08
CA ARG A 372 -19.25 21.45 -1.44
C ARG A 372 -18.50 22.76 -1.26
N ASP A 373 -17.17 22.76 -1.34
CA ASP A 373 -16.35 23.98 -1.35
C ASP A 373 -16.51 24.80 -2.65
N GLY A 374 -17.15 24.25 -3.68
CA GLY A 374 -17.43 24.89 -4.95
C GLY A 374 -16.22 25.04 -5.88
N ALA A 375 -15.08 24.49 -5.53
CA ALA A 375 -13.82 24.60 -6.28
C ALA A 375 -13.18 23.25 -6.59
N THR A 376 -13.12 22.36 -5.64
CA THR A 376 -12.48 21.06 -5.75
C THR A 376 -13.30 20.11 -6.61
N ARG A 377 -12.64 19.41 -7.53
CA ARG A 377 -13.25 18.35 -8.33
C ARG A 377 -12.74 16.99 -7.86
N ILE A 378 -13.63 16.19 -7.30
CA ILE A 378 -13.35 14.85 -6.77
C ILE A 378 -13.41 13.85 -7.94
N PRO A 379 -12.33 13.12 -8.24
CA PRO A 379 -12.40 12.04 -9.23
C PRO A 379 -13.23 10.88 -8.68
N VAL A 380 -14.04 10.27 -9.53
CA VAL A 380 -14.81 9.07 -9.21
C VAL A 380 -14.68 8.08 -10.35
N THR A 381 -14.25 6.85 -10.05
CA THR A 381 -14.34 5.75 -11.00
C THR A 381 -15.71 5.09 -10.85
N LEU A 382 -16.49 5.13 -11.91
CA LEU A 382 -17.83 4.54 -11.95
C LEU A 382 -17.81 3.31 -12.84
N ILE A 383 -18.35 2.19 -12.35
CA ILE A 383 -18.61 0.98 -13.14
C ILE A 383 -20.05 0.55 -12.96
N HIS A 384 -20.69 0.19 -14.07
CA HIS A 384 -22.07 -0.28 -14.09
C HIS A 384 -22.32 -1.21 -15.28
N HIS A 385 -23.37 -2.02 -15.19
CA HIS A 385 -23.80 -2.81 -16.34
C HIS A 385 -24.19 -1.88 -17.50
N ARG A 386 -23.90 -2.26 -18.74
CA ARG A 386 -24.13 -1.46 -19.96
C ARG A 386 -25.58 -1.02 -20.17
N ASP A 387 -26.55 -1.75 -19.59
CA ASP A 387 -27.97 -1.44 -19.69
C ASP A 387 -28.45 -0.49 -18.59
N ALA A 388 -27.64 -0.25 -17.53
CA ALA A 388 -27.99 0.69 -16.48
C ALA A 388 -28.08 2.13 -17.02
N ARG A 389 -29.03 2.88 -16.49
CA ARG A 389 -29.27 4.29 -16.84
C ARG A 389 -29.45 5.09 -15.56
N PRO A 390 -29.10 6.37 -15.56
CA PRO A 390 -29.30 7.25 -14.41
C PRO A 390 -30.81 7.64 -14.28
N ASP A 391 -31.65 6.67 -13.97
CA ASP A 391 -33.10 6.79 -13.84
C ASP A 391 -33.61 6.74 -12.38
N GLY A 392 -32.70 6.71 -11.41
CA GLY A 392 -33.01 6.71 -9.98
C GLY A 392 -33.54 5.37 -9.46
N THR A 393 -33.29 4.26 -10.13
CA THR A 393 -33.82 2.94 -9.73
C THR A 393 -32.77 1.97 -9.19
N HIS A 394 -31.48 2.19 -9.45
CA HIS A 394 -30.41 1.27 -9.11
C HIS A 394 -30.01 1.36 -7.62
N ALA A 395 -29.53 0.26 -7.08
CA ALA A 395 -28.74 0.27 -5.86
C ALA A 395 -27.31 0.71 -6.17
N GLY A 396 -26.66 1.38 -5.22
CA GLY A 396 -25.28 1.83 -5.33
C GLY A 396 -24.37 1.19 -4.30
N TRP A 397 -23.07 1.15 -4.64
CA TRP A 397 -22.01 0.69 -3.77
C TRP A 397 -20.83 1.65 -3.92
N GLN A 398 -20.52 2.40 -2.86
CA GLN A 398 -19.45 3.40 -2.86
C GLN A 398 -18.32 2.95 -1.93
N ILE A 399 -17.07 3.03 -2.41
CA ILE A 399 -15.89 2.76 -1.60
C ILE A 399 -14.96 3.97 -1.58
N GLY A 400 -14.14 4.06 -0.52
CA GLY A 400 -13.09 5.06 -0.40
C GLY A 400 -12.13 4.75 0.73
N TYR A 401 -11.00 5.47 0.75
CA TYR A 401 -9.96 5.33 1.77
C TYR A 401 -9.54 6.68 2.34
N GLY A 402 -8.76 7.47 1.60
CA GLY A 402 -8.47 8.86 1.88
C GLY A 402 -7.45 9.13 2.98
N SER A 403 -6.42 8.30 3.12
CA SER A 403 -5.34 8.46 4.09
C SER A 403 -4.00 7.97 3.54
N TYR A 404 -2.88 8.41 4.10
CA TYR A 404 -1.51 7.94 3.84
C TYR A 404 -1.02 8.09 2.39
N GLU A 405 -1.60 8.99 1.62
CA GLU A 405 -1.34 9.09 0.16
C GLU A 405 -1.69 7.79 -0.61
N VAL A 406 -2.42 6.84 0.04
CA VAL A 406 -2.85 5.58 -0.59
C VAL A 406 -3.92 5.86 -1.64
N SER A 407 -3.74 5.30 -2.81
CA SER A 407 -4.68 5.44 -3.93
C SER A 407 -5.51 4.18 -4.13
N TYR A 408 -6.82 4.33 -4.22
CA TYR A 408 -7.72 3.25 -4.62
C TYR A 408 -7.85 3.24 -6.14
N ASP A 409 -6.83 2.68 -6.79
CA ASP A 409 -6.77 2.62 -8.24
C ASP A 409 -7.80 1.63 -8.82
N PRO A 410 -8.23 1.80 -10.09
CA PRO A 410 -9.14 0.87 -10.74
C PRO A 410 -8.43 -0.47 -10.99
N GLU A 411 -8.84 -1.50 -10.23
CA GLU A 411 -8.28 -2.85 -10.26
C GLU A 411 -9.35 -3.90 -10.49
N PHE A 412 -8.96 -4.99 -11.17
CA PHE A 412 -9.81 -6.13 -11.43
C PHE A 412 -9.95 -7.03 -10.20
N GLU A 413 -11.06 -6.88 -9.49
CA GLU A 413 -11.31 -7.63 -8.26
C GLU A 413 -12.35 -8.73 -8.52
N THR A 414 -11.90 -10.00 -8.54
CA THR A 414 -12.77 -11.15 -8.84
C THR A 414 -13.92 -11.33 -7.83
N LEU A 415 -13.69 -10.97 -6.57
CA LEU A 415 -14.73 -11.06 -5.54
C LEU A 415 -15.84 -10.02 -5.73
N ARG A 416 -15.58 -8.95 -6.49
CA ARG A 416 -16.57 -7.90 -6.80
C ARG A 416 -17.50 -8.27 -7.96
N LEU A 417 -17.05 -9.11 -8.89
CA LEU A 417 -17.79 -9.42 -10.13
C LEU A 417 -19.26 -9.82 -9.91
N PRO A 418 -19.62 -10.63 -8.87
CA PRO A 418 -21.02 -11.01 -8.65
C PRO A 418 -21.96 -9.85 -8.43
N ILE A 419 -21.50 -8.75 -7.82
CA ILE A 419 -22.37 -7.61 -7.50
C ILE A 419 -22.46 -6.58 -8.64
N LEU A 420 -21.49 -6.51 -9.55
CA LEU A 420 -21.44 -5.50 -10.61
C LEU A 420 -22.63 -5.54 -11.57
N ARG A 421 -23.31 -6.68 -11.72
CA ARG A 421 -24.56 -6.78 -12.48
C ARG A 421 -25.77 -6.15 -11.77
N ARG A 422 -25.67 -5.90 -10.48
CA ARG A 422 -26.79 -5.56 -9.59
C ARG A 422 -26.73 -4.16 -9.03
N VAL A 423 -25.54 -3.57 -9.00
CA VAL A 423 -25.30 -2.26 -8.41
C VAL A 423 -24.53 -1.36 -9.36
N VAL A 424 -24.69 -0.06 -9.19
CA VAL A 424 -23.74 0.93 -9.69
C VAL A 424 -22.61 1.03 -8.66
N TYR A 425 -21.38 0.76 -9.06
CA TYR A 425 -20.24 0.72 -8.18
C TYR A 425 -19.36 1.95 -8.41
N ALA A 426 -18.99 2.63 -7.33
CA ALA A 426 -18.23 3.86 -7.37
C ALA A 426 -17.01 3.81 -6.44
N ILE A 427 -15.82 4.16 -6.95
CA ILE A 427 -14.65 4.47 -6.13
C ILE A 427 -14.56 5.99 -6.01
N ALA A 428 -14.74 6.50 -4.80
CA ALA A 428 -14.57 7.92 -4.49
C ALA A 428 -13.10 8.19 -4.15
N HIS A 429 -12.39 8.88 -5.03
CA HIS A 429 -10.97 9.23 -4.86
C HIS A 429 -10.87 10.52 -4.05
N VAL A 430 -11.15 10.42 -2.75
CA VAL A 430 -11.27 11.57 -1.84
C VAL A 430 -9.92 12.14 -1.44
N ARG A 431 -9.88 13.40 -1.01
CA ARG A 431 -8.67 14.02 -0.45
C ARG A 431 -8.13 13.20 0.73
N GLY A 432 -6.80 13.21 0.90
CA GLY A 432 -6.06 12.34 1.82
C GLY A 432 -5.53 11.08 1.14
N GLY A 433 -6.07 10.69 -0.04
CA GLY A 433 -5.47 9.72 -0.94
C GLY A 433 -4.39 10.35 -1.84
N GLY A 434 -3.76 9.53 -2.69
CA GLY A 434 -2.67 9.93 -3.59
C GLY A 434 -3.07 10.12 -5.05
N GLU A 435 -4.33 9.93 -5.40
CA GLU A 435 -4.77 9.82 -6.80
C GLU A 435 -4.48 11.08 -7.62
N MET A 436 -4.55 12.25 -7.00
CA MET A 436 -4.27 13.55 -7.63
C MET A 436 -2.91 14.14 -7.24
N GLY A 437 -2.02 13.31 -6.64
CA GLY A 437 -0.69 13.71 -6.21
C GLY A 437 -0.59 14.19 -4.77
N ARG A 438 0.57 14.71 -4.40
CA ARG A 438 0.90 15.06 -3.01
C ARG A 438 0.01 16.16 -2.44
N ALA A 439 -0.32 17.17 -3.23
CA ALA A 439 -1.21 18.25 -2.80
C ALA A 439 -2.60 17.72 -2.40
N TRP A 440 -3.08 16.68 -3.07
CA TRP A 440 -4.36 16.04 -2.77
C TRP A 440 -4.33 15.32 -1.41
N TYR A 441 -3.21 14.65 -1.11
CA TYR A 441 -2.97 14.03 0.18
C TYR A 441 -2.90 15.07 1.29
N GLU A 442 -2.07 16.11 1.13
CA GLU A 442 -1.89 17.16 2.15
C GLU A 442 -3.20 17.90 2.47
N ASP A 443 -4.13 18.03 1.50
CA ASP A 443 -5.44 18.66 1.70
C ASP A 443 -6.50 17.73 2.31
N GLY A 444 -6.10 16.55 2.81
CA GLY A 444 -6.98 15.59 3.45
C GLY A 444 -6.38 14.92 4.69
N LYS A 445 -5.40 15.56 5.36
CA LYS A 445 -4.77 15.01 6.57
C LYS A 445 -4.73 16.00 7.72
N GLU A 446 -4.34 15.55 8.91
CA GLU A 446 -4.18 16.36 10.12
C GLU A 446 -5.37 17.31 10.37
N LEU A 447 -5.12 18.62 10.40
CA LEU A 447 -6.12 19.66 10.74
C LEU A 447 -7.24 19.80 9.70
N VAL A 448 -7.03 19.31 8.48
CA VAL A 448 -7.99 19.37 7.36
C VAL A 448 -8.57 18.01 6.98
N LYS A 449 -8.37 17.00 7.83
CA LYS A 449 -8.87 15.62 7.62
C LYS A 449 -10.36 15.54 7.30
N GLU A 450 -11.15 16.47 7.78
CA GLU A 450 -12.60 16.52 7.51
C GLU A 450 -12.92 16.67 6.03
N HIS A 451 -11.99 17.14 5.18
CA HIS A 451 -12.18 17.18 3.71
C HIS A 451 -12.37 15.77 3.13
N THR A 452 -11.68 14.77 3.64
CA THR A 452 -11.87 13.35 3.25
C THR A 452 -13.33 12.92 3.41
N PHE A 453 -13.94 13.24 4.54
CA PHE A 453 -15.29 12.82 4.87
C PHE A 453 -16.33 13.58 4.08
N THR A 454 -16.13 14.90 3.92
CA THR A 454 -17.03 15.73 3.14
C THR A 454 -17.01 15.36 1.66
N ASP A 455 -15.84 15.07 1.10
CA ASP A 455 -15.70 14.60 -0.29
C ASP A 455 -16.48 13.31 -0.52
N PHE A 456 -16.39 12.36 0.42
CA PHE A 456 -17.11 11.09 0.31
C PHE A 456 -18.63 11.27 0.36
N ILE A 457 -19.11 12.17 1.22
CA ILE A 457 -20.55 12.52 1.30
C ILE A 457 -20.99 13.24 0.02
N ASP A 458 -20.19 14.14 -0.53
CA ASP A 458 -20.53 14.87 -1.77
C ASP A 458 -20.66 13.93 -2.97
N VAL A 459 -19.81 12.86 -3.02
CA VAL A 459 -19.95 11.80 -4.03
C VAL A 459 -21.23 11.01 -3.82
N ALA A 460 -21.61 10.69 -2.57
CA ALA A 460 -22.86 10.01 -2.26
C ALA A 460 -24.09 10.84 -2.68
N ASP A 461 -24.08 12.14 -2.39
CA ASP A 461 -25.13 13.06 -2.81
C ASP A 461 -25.21 13.13 -4.35
N TRP A 462 -24.07 13.24 -5.05
CA TRP A 462 -24.03 13.25 -6.50
C TRP A 462 -24.57 11.96 -7.12
N LEU A 463 -24.26 10.78 -6.57
CA LEU A 463 -24.78 9.50 -7.06
C LEU A 463 -26.31 9.44 -7.04
N VAL A 464 -26.91 10.04 -6.02
CA VAL A 464 -28.37 10.10 -5.89
C VAL A 464 -28.96 11.21 -6.78
N ASP A 465 -28.41 12.43 -6.75
CA ASP A 465 -28.91 13.59 -7.47
C ASP A 465 -28.81 13.43 -8.99
N SER A 466 -27.76 12.75 -9.47
CA SER A 466 -27.58 12.41 -10.88
C SER A 466 -28.48 11.27 -11.37
N GLY A 467 -29.17 10.58 -10.45
CA GLY A 467 -30.06 9.48 -10.76
C GLY A 467 -29.36 8.13 -10.94
N TRP A 468 -28.05 8.04 -10.73
CA TRP A 468 -27.34 6.75 -10.76
C TRP A 468 -27.78 5.80 -9.66
N VAL A 469 -28.13 6.33 -8.49
CA VAL A 469 -28.53 5.54 -7.32
C VAL A 469 -29.90 6.02 -6.79
N ALA A 470 -30.76 5.08 -6.47
CA ALA A 470 -32.04 5.37 -5.83
C ALA A 470 -31.83 5.89 -4.39
N PRO A 471 -32.60 6.91 -3.95
CA PRO A 471 -32.55 7.36 -2.56
C PRO A 471 -32.77 6.19 -1.57
N GLY A 472 -31.90 6.12 -0.55
CA GLY A 472 -31.94 5.07 0.46
C GLY A 472 -31.50 3.68 -0.01
N ARG A 473 -30.79 3.58 -1.14
CA ARG A 473 -30.26 2.32 -1.66
C ARG A 473 -28.74 2.35 -1.91
N LEU A 474 -28.00 3.18 -1.15
CA LEU A 474 -26.55 3.28 -1.23
C LEU A 474 -25.90 2.49 -0.09
N VAL A 475 -24.95 1.62 -0.44
CA VAL A 475 -23.99 0.97 0.47
C VAL A 475 -22.69 1.76 0.45
N ALA A 476 -22.06 1.96 1.61
CA ALA A 476 -20.69 2.46 1.70
C ALA A 476 -19.78 1.40 2.34
N GLU A 477 -18.55 1.34 1.88
CA GLU A 477 -17.54 0.39 2.34
C GLU A 477 -16.18 1.04 2.50
N GLY A 478 -15.47 0.72 3.60
CA GLY A 478 -14.09 1.11 3.83
C GLY A 478 -13.44 0.24 4.88
N ARG A 479 -12.09 0.13 4.83
CA ARG A 479 -11.31 -0.72 5.73
C ARG A 479 -10.18 0.09 6.36
N SER A 480 -9.74 -0.27 7.59
CA SER A 480 -8.64 0.38 8.30
C SER A 480 -8.91 1.89 8.46
N ALA A 481 -8.07 2.78 7.97
CA ALA A 481 -8.35 4.22 7.90
C ALA A 481 -9.59 4.54 7.03
N GLY A 482 -9.91 3.73 6.00
CA GLY A 482 -11.20 3.77 5.33
C GLY A 482 -12.38 3.37 6.23
N GLY A 483 -12.12 2.60 7.28
CA GLY A 483 -13.08 2.31 8.34
C GLY A 483 -13.33 3.52 9.25
N LEU A 484 -12.30 4.35 9.53
CA LEU A 484 -12.48 5.66 10.16
C LEU A 484 -13.38 6.54 9.29
N LEU A 485 -13.12 6.59 7.96
CA LEU A 485 -14.00 7.27 7.00
C LEU A 485 -15.45 6.79 7.14
N MET A 486 -15.68 5.46 7.20
CA MET A 486 -17.03 4.90 7.37
C MET A 486 -17.69 5.34 8.68
N GLY A 487 -16.96 5.35 9.78
CA GLY A 487 -17.45 5.81 11.07
C GLY A 487 -17.79 7.31 11.06
N ALA A 488 -16.89 8.14 10.50
CA ALA A 488 -17.10 9.59 10.43
C ALA A 488 -18.31 9.96 9.56
N VAL A 489 -18.48 9.36 8.38
CA VAL A 489 -19.65 9.64 7.53
C VAL A 489 -20.94 9.07 8.08
N THR A 490 -20.89 7.96 8.84
CA THR A 490 -22.02 7.42 9.58
C THR A 490 -22.55 8.44 10.59
N ASN A 491 -21.67 9.13 11.31
CA ASN A 491 -22.03 10.14 12.29
C ASN A 491 -22.51 11.44 11.63
N ALA A 492 -21.82 11.88 10.56
CA ALA A 492 -22.06 13.17 9.92
C ALA A 492 -23.27 13.18 8.97
N ALA A 493 -23.56 12.05 8.32
CA ALA A 493 -24.61 11.94 7.29
C ALA A 493 -25.32 10.58 7.30
N PRO A 494 -25.94 10.18 8.43
CA PRO A 494 -26.51 8.84 8.62
C PRO A 494 -27.66 8.51 7.67
N ASP A 495 -28.30 9.48 7.08
CA ASP A 495 -29.43 9.35 6.14
C ASP A 495 -28.98 9.10 4.68
N ARG A 496 -27.70 9.28 4.36
CA ARG A 496 -27.17 9.08 3.00
C ARG A 496 -26.97 7.61 2.65
N PHE A 497 -26.69 6.79 3.65
CA PHE A 497 -26.36 5.38 3.45
C PHE A 497 -27.43 4.47 4.02
N ARG A 498 -27.74 3.39 3.32
CA ARG A 498 -28.63 2.34 3.82
C ARG A 498 -27.88 1.29 4.62
N ALA A 499 -26.65 0.98 4.18
CA ALA A 499 -25.77 0.05 4.85
C ALA A 499 -24.32 0.52 4.81
N ILE A 500 -23.56 0.20 5.87
CA ILE A 500 -22.14 0.45 6.01
C ILE A 500 -21.41 -0.86 6.24
N LEU A 501 -20.33 -1.08 5.52
CA LEU A 501 -19.34 -2.12 5.77
C LEU A 501 -18.07 -1.46 6.28
N ALA A 502 -17.72 -1.69 7.53
CA ALA A 502 -16.53 -1.15 8.17
C ALA A 502 -15.58 -2.29 8.54
N GLY A 503 -14.54 -2.51 7.73
CA GLY A 503 -13.56 -3.57 7.94
C GLY A 503 -12.39 -3.10 8.79
N VAL A 504 -12.05 -3.83 9.87
CA VAL A 504 -10.92 -3.51 10.78
C VAL A 504 -10.78 -2.00 11.02
N PRO A 505 -11.88 -1.31 11.44
CA PRO A 505 -11.98 0.14 11.33
C PRO A 505 -11.23 0.86 12.46
N PHE A 506 -10.45 1.89 12.09
CA PHE A 506 -9.74 2.79 13.00
C PHE A 506 -10.70 3.84 13.57
N VAL A 507 -11.52 3.46 14.55
CA VAL A 507 -12.68 4.25 15.00
C VAL A 507 -12.52 4.93 16.34
N ASP A 508 -11.47 4.60 17.09
CA ASP A 508 -11.10 5.25 18.35
C ASP A 508 -9.78 6.03 18.21
N ALA A 509 -9.59 6.64 17.04
CA ALA A 509 -8.36 7.26 16.61
C ALA A 509 -7.76 8.23 17.63
N LEU A 510 -8.58 9.03 18.33
CA LEU A 510 -8.06 9.97 19.32
C LEU A 510 -7.40 9.26 20.51
N SER A 511 -8.03 8.21 21.05
CA SER A 511 -7.46 7.47 22.19
C SER A 511 -6.17 6.75 21.79
N THR A 512 -6.16 6.12 20.61
CA THR A 512 -4.99 5.39 20.10
C THR A 512 -3.81 6.33 19.84
N ILE A 513 -4.03 7.47 19.18
CA ILE A 513 -2.97 8.43 18.85
C ILE A 513 -2.45 9.20 20.09
N LEU A 514 -3.19 9.20 21.19
CA LEU A 514 -2.74 9.73 22.48
C LEU A 514 -1.81 8.78 23.25
N ASP A 515 -1.71 7.50 22.87
CA ASP A 515 -0.90 6.51 23.57
C ASP A 515 0.33 6.08 22.73
N PRO A 516 1.50 6.70 22.95
CA PRO A 516 2.72 6.37 22.18
C PRO A 516 3.27 4.97 22.45
N THR A 517 2.70 4.22 23.40
CA THR A 517 3.13 2.83 23.69
C THR A 517 2.44 1.80 22.81
N LEU A 518 1.38 2.19 22.08
CA LEU A 518 0.68 1.32 21.16
C LEU A 518 1.48 1.17 19.84
N PRO A 519 1.37 0.01 19.17
CA PRO A 519 2.01 -0.21 17.90
C PRO A 519 1.73 0.91 16.89
N LEU A 520 2.74 1.27 16.10
CA LEU A 520 2.71 2.24 15.00
C LEU A 520 2.40 3.70 15.38
N THR A 521 1.87 3.99 16.58
CA THR A 521 1.36 5.32 16.97
C THR A 521 2.33 6.47 16.71
N VAL A 522 3.62 6.31 17.00
CA VAL A 522 4.62 7.38 16.80
C VAL A 522 4.76 7.75 15.32
N GLY A 523 4.82 6.76 14.43
CA GLY A 523 4.84 6.97 12.98
C GLY A 523 3.55 7.61 12.45
N GLU A 524 2.43 7.32 13.07
CA GLU A 524 1.09 7.81 12.71
C GLU A 524 0.89 9.32 13.00
N TRP A 525 1.72 9.93 13.86
CA TRP A 525 1.63 11.35 14.14
C TRP A 525 1.85 12.24 12.90
N GLU A 526 2.56 11.76 11.89
CA GLU A 526 2.71 12.50 10.64
C GLU A 526 1.45 12.45 9.75
N GLU A 527 0.56 11.48 9.96
CA GLU A 527 -0.73 11.40 9.25
C GLU A 527 -1.84 12.14 9.98
N TRP A 528 -1.99 11.87 11.30
CA TRP A 528 -3.11 12.37 12.09
C TRP A 528 -2.80 13.66 12.84
N GLY A 529 -1.52 14.02 12.95
CA GLY A 529 -1.00 15.02 13.86
C GLY A 529 -0.73 14.45 15.26
N ASN A 530 0.04 15.20 16.09
CA ASN A 530 0.35 14.79 17.46
C ASN A 530 -0.52 15.55 18.46
N PRO A 531 -1.58 14.92 19.04
CA PRO A 531 -2.49 15.55 19.98
C PRO A 531 -1.87 15.76 21.37
N LEU A 532 -0.77 15.09 21.71
CA LEU A 532 -0.05 15.28 22.96
C LEU A 532 0.67 16.64 23.01
N THR A 533 1.12 17.13 21.87
CA THR A 533 1.91 18.35 21.75
C THR A 533 1.15 19.52 21.13
N SER A 534 0.02 19.25 20.45
CA SER A 534 -0.78 20.25 19.74
C SER A 534 -2.25 20.22 20.15
N ARG A 535 -2.69 21.26 20.86
CA ARG A 535 -4.10 21.44 21.21
C ARG A 535 -5.01 21.55 19.97
N ALA A 536 -4.53 22.13 18.88
CA ALA A 536 -5.30 22.25 17.64
C ALA A 536 -5.56 20.89 17.00
N VAL A 537 -4.57 19.98 17.05
CA VAL A 537 -4.71 18.59 16.58
C VAL A 537 -5.70 17.85 17.46
N PHE A 538 -5.56 17.93 18.79
CA PHE A 538 -6.50 17.32 19.72
C PHE A 538 -7.95 17.77 19.43
N ASP A 539 -8.17 19.08 19.30
CA ASP A 539 -9.50 19.62 19.03
C ASP A 539 -10.03 19.19 17.64
N ALA A 540 -9.16 19.06 16.62
CA ALA A 540 -9.54 18.56 15.31
C ALA A 540 -9.94 17.07 15.38
N MET A 541 -9.10 16.22 15.97
CA MET A 541 -9.40 14.79 16.12
C MET A 541 -10.66 14.56 16.95
N SER A 542 -10.87 15.31 18.04
CA SER A 542 -12.07 15.21 18.87
C SER A 542 -13.37 15.46 18.10
N ARG A 543 -13.34 16.27 17.01
CA ARG A 543 -14.53 16.56 16.21
C ARG A 543 -14.93 15.42 15.30
N TYR A 544 -13.98 14.62 14.81
CA TYR A 544 -14.27 13.62 13.80
C TYR A 544 -14.08 12.18 14.23
N THR A 545 -13.38 11.88 15.34
CA THR A 545 -13.19 10.50 15.79
C THR A 545 -14.53 9.80 15.97
N PRO A 546 -14.77 8.67 15.30
CA PRO A 546 -16.10 8.06 15.24
C PRO A 546 -16.67 7.68 16.61
N TYR A 547 -15.86 7.14 17.51
CA TYR A 547 -16.30 6.64 18.81
C TYR A 547 -16.90 7.75 19.70
N GLU A 548 -16.25 8.91 19.77
CA GLU A 548 -16.68 10.05 20.58
C GLU A 548 -17.93 10.73 20.00
N ASN A 549 -18.13 10.65 18.69
CA ASN A 549 -19.14 11.45 18.01
C ASN A 549 -20.36 10.65 17.55
N VAL A 550 -20.61 9.47 18.13
CA VAL A 550 -21.84 8.69 17.84
C VAL A 550 -23.07 9.49 18.29
N PRO A 551 -24.00 9.85 17.37
CA PRO A 551 -25.14 10.69 17.71
C PRO A 551 -26.22 9.89 18.46
N ASP A 552 -26.58 10.34 19.66
CA ASP A 552 -27.61 9.70 20.48
C ASP A 552 -29.00 9.82 19.84
N GLY A 553 -29.73 8.71 19.79
CA GLY A 553 -31.09 8.65 19.29
C GLY A 553 -31.22 8.76 17.77
N ALA A 554 -30.14 8.90 17.01
CA ALA A 554 -30.17 8.98 15.56
C ALA A 554 -30.61 7.66 14.91
N LEU A 555 -31.21 7.76 13.74
CA LEU A 555 -31.50 6.60 12.89
C LEU A 555 -30.27 6.31 12.02
N LEU A 556 -29.35 5.53 12.56
CA LEU A 556 -28.14 5.13 11.83
C LEU A 556 -28.45 4.11 10.72
N PRO A 557 -27.59 3.97 9.69
CA PRO A 557 -27.68 2.87 8.72
C PRO A 557 -27.54 1.49 9.39
N ALA A 558 -27.83 0.42 8.67
CA ALA A 558 -27.39 -0.91 9.08
C ALA A 558 -25.86 -1.00 8.97
N ILE A 559 -25.18 -1.54 9.96
CA ILE A 559 -23.71 -1.52 10.01
C ILE A 559 -23.19 -2.94 10.25
N MET A 560 -22.28 -3.39 9.40
CA MET A 560 -21.49 -4.60 9.67
C MET A 560 -20.02 -4.20 9.87
N VAL A 561 -19.52 -4.52 11.03
CA VAL A 561 -18.12 -4.29 11.43
C VAL A 561 -17.41 -5.62 11.44
N THR A 562 -16.29 -5.72 10.77
CA THR A 562 -15.39 -6.90 10.84
C THR A 562 -14.11 -6.52 11.56
N THR A 563 -13.57 -7.41 12.40
CA THR A 563 -12.30 -7.23 13.10
C THR A 563 -11.62 -8.57 13.32
N SER A 564 -10.37 -8.55 13.74
CA SER A 564 -9.55 -9.75 13.97
C SER A 564 -8.80 -9.64 15.30
N VAL A 565 -8.70 -10.74 16.05
CA VAL A 565 -8.08 -10.73 17.39
C VAL A 565 -6.58 -10.45 17.33
N ASN A 566 -5.90 -10.92 16.28
CA ASN A 566 -4.46 -10.76 16.10
C ASN A 566 -4.11 -9.55 15.20
N ASP A 567 -5.04 -8.59 15.08
CA ASP A 567 -4.79 -7.36 14.33
C ASP A 567 -3.83 -6.46 15.12
N THR A 568 -2.65 -6.24 14.58
CA THR A 568 -1.56 -5.44 15.17
C THR A 568 -1.54 -3.99 14.69
N ARG A 569 -2.38 -3.67 13.67
CA ARG A 569 -2.47 -2.31 13.10
C ARG A 569 -3.63 -1.52 13.68
N VAL A 570 -4.76 -2.19 13.88
CA VAL A 570 -5.95 -1.63 14.53
C VAL A 570 -6.47 -2.64 15.54
N GLU A 571 -6.21 -2.39 16.79
CA GLU A 571 -6.60 -3.31 17.86
C GLU A 571 -8.11 -3.60 17.85
N PHE A 572 -8.48 -4.87 18.00
CA PHE A 572 -9.89 -5.32 17.96
C PHE A 572 -10.76 -4.66 19.04
N VAL A 573 -10.18 -4.06 20.05
CA VAL A 573 -10.89 -3.33 21.11
C VAL A 573 -11.60 -2.09 20.57
N GLU A 574 -11.01 -1.39 19.60
CA GLU A 574 -11.60 -0.18 19.00
C GLU A 574 -12.96 -0.47 18.34
N PRO A 575 -13.04 -1.36 17.32
CA PRO A 575 -14.32 -1.69 16.71
C PRO A 575 -15.30 -2.33 17.70
N THR A 576 -14.82 -3.07 18.70
CA THR A 576 -15.68 -3.73 19.69
C THR A 576 -16.42 -2.70 20.55
N LYS A 577 -15.70 -1.73 21.11
CA LYS A 577 -16.31 -0.68 21.94
C LYS A 577 -17.16 0.28 21.10
N TRP A 578 -16.77 0.56 19.85
CA TRP A 578 -17.56 1.38 18.94
C TRP A 578 -18.92 0.73 18.61
N VAL A 579 -18.95 -0.57 18.32
CA VAL A 579 -20.22 -1.31 18.11
C VAL A 579 -21.10 -1.26 19.34
N GLN A 580 -20.56 -1.41 20.53
CA GLN A 580 -21.33 -1.28 21.77
C GLN A 580 -21.94 0.13 21.90
N ARG A 581 -21.14 1.18 21.67
CA ARG A 581 -21.59 2.57 21.71
C ARG A 581 -22.68 2.86 20.66
N LEU A 582 -22.55 2.32 19.44
CA LEU A 582 -23.57 2.44 18.39
C LEU A 582 -24.90 1.78 18.81
N ARG A 583 -24.85 0.58 19.39
CA ARG A 583 -26.05 -0.13 19.86
C ARG A 583 -26.74 0.59 21.01
N GLU A 584 -25.99 1.17 21.92
CA GLU A 584 -26.53 2.01 23.01
C GLU A 584 -27.19 3.27 22.46
N ALA A 585 -26.50 4.02 21.61
CA ALA A 585 -26.98 5.26 21.02
C ALA A 585 -28.24 5.07 20.17
N THR A 586 -28.40 3.90 19.54
CA THR A 586 -29.57 3.56 18.73
C THR A 586 -30.69 2.88 19.52
N GLY A 587 -30.49 2.58 20.81
CA GLY A 587 -31.46 1.88 21.66
C GLY A 587 -31.62 0.40 21.31
N GLN A 588 -30.66 -0.23 20.65
CA GLN A 588 -30.64 -1.67 20.35
C GLN A 588 -30.22 -2.50 21.56
N VAL A 589 -29.51 -1.91 22.50
CA VAL A 589 -29.20 -2.44 23.84
C VAL A 589 -29.50 -1.37 24.88
N PRO A 590 -29.83 -1.74 26.12
CA PRO A 590 -29.96 -0.76 27.19
C PRO A 590 -28.61 -0.05 27.46
N SER A 591 -28.66 1.25 27.82
CA SER A 591 -27.46 1.98 28.27
C SER A 591 -26.85 1.28 29.48
N THR A 592 -25.53 1.26 29.55
CA THR A 592 -24.78 0.69 30.69
C THR A 592 -25.10 1.42 32.00
N ASP A 593 -25.44 2.72 31.94
CA ASP A 593 -25.81 3.55 33.09
C ASP A 593 -27.24 3.27 33.58
N GLU A 594 -28.08 2.70 32.73
CA GLU A 594 -29.47 2.37 33.01
C GLU A 594 -29.74 0.86 33.21
N ALA A 595 -28.68 0.01 33.08
CA ALA A 595 -28.79 -1.44 33.13
C ALA A 595 -29.18 -1.98 34.52
N GLY A 596 -30.40 -1.69 34.95
CA GLY A 596 -31.06 -2.47 35.99
C GLY A 596 -31.54 -3.81 35.41
N ALA A 597 -31.71 -4.82 36.25
CA ALA A 597 -32.25 -6.13 35.83
C ALA A 597 -33.62 -5.96 35.20
N GLY A 598 -33.74 -6.06 33.88
CA GLY A 598 -34.99 -5.96 33.13
C GLY A 598 -35.08 -4.85 32.07
N ALA A 599 -34.01 -4.09 31.84
CA ALA A 599 -34.00 -3.09 30.74
C ALA A 599 -34.20 -3.77 29.37
N VAL A 600 -35.11 -3.24 28.55
CA VAL A 600 -35.48 -3.80 27.23
C VAL A 600 -35.01 -2.86 26.14
N PRO A 601 -34.51 -3.35 25.00
CA PRO A 601 -34.19 -2.52 23.84
C PRO A 601 -35.38 -1.64 23.43
N THR A 602 -35.13 -0.39 23.10
CA THR A 602 -36.17 0.56 22.67
C THR A 602 -36.41 0.50 21.16
N ARG A 603 -35.56 -0.16 20.38
CA ARG A 603 -35.67 -0.41 18.94
C ARG A 603 -35.48 -1.88 18.62
N ASP A 604 -36.11 -2.35 17.55
CA ASP A 604 -35.86 -3.68 17.01
C ASP A 604 -34.48 -3.73 16.37
N PRO A 605 -33.53 -4.52 16.91
CA PRO A 605 -32.18 -4.64 16.35
C PRO A 605 -32.15 -5.25 14.94
N LEU A 606 -33.23 -5.86 14.46
CA LEU A 606 -33.32 -6.44 13.11
C LEU A 606 -33.71 -5.42 12.03
N GLU A 607 -34.28 -4.27 12.40
CA GLU A 607 -34.68 -3.25 11.41
C GLU A 607 -33.48 -2.60 10.71
N ARG A 608 -32.46 -2.23 11.47
CA ARG A 608 -31.13 -1.74 10.99
C ARG A 608 -30.06 -2.36 11.86
N PRO A 609 -29.66 -3.60 11.58
CA PRO A 609 -28.77 -4.34 12.45
C PRO A 609 -27.36 -3.71 12.52
N ILE A 610 -26.79 -3.71 13.72
CA ILE A 610 -25.39 -3.36 13.98
C ILE A 610 -24.70 -4.65 14.40
N ILE A 611 -23.87 -5.19 13.52
CA ILE A 611 -23.23 -6.50 13.65
C ILE A 611 -21.74 -6.32 13.85
N LEU A 612 -21.16 -7.02 14.82
CA LEU A 612 -19.73 -7.23 14.96
C LEU A 612 -19.42 -8.67 14.58
N ARG A 613 -18.51 -8.86 13.62
CA ARG A 613 -17.95 -10.13 13.22
C ARG A 613 -16.47 -10.13 13.54
N THR A 614 -16.06 -11.01 14.45
CA THR A 614 -14.66 -11.11 14.89
C THR A 614 -14.04 -12.38 14.35
N GLU A 615 -12.90 -12.25 13.66
CA GLU A 615 -12.03 -13.34 13.29
C GLU A 615 -11.12 -13.69 14.47
N MET A 616 -11.15 -14.94 14.90
CA MET A 616 -10.50 -15.35 16.13
C MET A 616 -9.03 -15.75 15.95
N VAL A 617 -8.59 -15.96 14.69
CA VAL A 617 -7.25 -16.46 14.35
C VAL A 617 -6.56 -15.66 13.25
N ALA A 618 -7.20 -14.59 12.79
CA ALA A 618 -6.66 -13.73 11.71
C ALA A 618 -6.11 -12.41 12.26
N GLY A 619 -5.30 -11.73 11.46
CA GLY A 619 -4.82 -10.37 11.69
C GLY A 619 -5.53 -9.34 10.81
N HIS A 620 -4.86 -8.22 10.51
CA HIS A 620 -5.42 -7.08 9.77
C HIS A 620 -5.95 -7.43 8.38
N ALA A 621 -5.31 -8.37 7.69
CA ALA A 621 -5.70 -8.81 6.36
C ALA A 621 -6.96 -9.72 6.33
N GLY A 622 -7.45 -10.17 7.49
CA GLY A 622 -8.58 -11.08 7.59
C GLY A 622 -8.22 -12.56 7.38
N PRO A 623 -9.20 -13.44 7.09
CA PRO A 623 -9.00 -14.87 7.02
C PRO A 623 -7.95 -15.30 6.00
N SER A 624 -7.17 -16.32 6.33
CA SER A 624 -6.23 -16.93 5.38
C SER A 624 -6.93 -17.85 4.38
N GLY A 625 -6.27 -18.05 3.24
CA GLY A 625 -6.75 -18.91 2.18
C GLY A 625 -7.91 -18.34 1.36
N ARG A 626 -8.05 -18.85 0.16
CA ARG A 626 -9.04 -18.35 -0.83
C ARG A 626 -10.48 -18.57 -0.37
N GLU A 627 -10.79 -19.76 0.14
CA GLU A 627 -12.14 -20.12 0.54
C GLU A 627 -12.61 -19.33 1.76
N GLY A 628 -11.72 -19.12 2.76
CA GLY A 628 -12.02 -18.31 3.93
C GLY A 628 -12.35 -16.86 3.55
N ARG A 629 -11.54 -16.26 2.66
CA ARG A 629 -11.79 -14.91 2.14
C ARG A 629 -13.09 -14.81 1.34
N TRP A 630 -13.41 -15.83 0.53
CA TRP A 630 -14.65 -15.86 -0.22
C TRP A 630 -15.87 -15.97 0.70
N ALA A 631 -15.81 -16.84 1.71
CA ALA A 631 -16.89 -16.99 2.69
C ALA A 631 -17.14 -15.66 3.43
N ALA A 632 -16.09 -15.01 3.93
CA ALA A 632 -16.21 -13.72 4.61
C ALA A 632 -16.82 -12.66 3.68
N ARG A 633 -16.37 -12.59 2.41
CA ARG A 633 -16.91 -11.61 1.44
C ARG A 633 -18.36 -11.89 1.07
N CYS A 634 -18.77 -13.16 0.99
CA CYS A 634 -20.17 -13.53 0.77
C CYS A 634 -21.08 -13.08 1.92
N GLU A 635 -20.63 -13.14 3.17
CA GLU A 635 -21.38 -12.65 4.33
C GLU A 635 -21.57 -11.13 4.25
N GLU A 636 -20.53 -10.37 3.93
CA GLU A 636 -20.58 -8.92 3.73
C GLU A 636 -21.55 -8.54 2.60
N PHE A 637 -21.50 -9.24 1.46
CA PHE A 637 -22.41 -9.02 0.34
C PHE A 637 -23.86 -9.36 0.71
N ALA A 638 -24.10 -10.50 1.35
CA ALA A 638 -25.44 -10.90 1.76
C ALA A 638 -26.07 -9.87 2.70
N PHE A 639 -25.28 -9.39 3.68
CA PHE A 639 -25.71 -8.32 4.58
C PHE A 639 -26.07 -7.04 3.80
N ALA A 640 -25.12 -6.48 3.06
CA ALA A 640 -25.27 -5.17 2.44
C ALA A 640 -26.35 -5.16 1.33
N LEU A 641 -26.35 -6.16 0.44
CA LEU A 641 -27.32 -6.27 -0.64
C LEU A 641 -28.74 -6.49 -0.10
N GLY A 642 -28.87 -7.29 0.98
CA GLY A 642 -30.17 -7.46 1.67
C GLY A 642 -30.73 -6.13 2.17
N GLN A 643 -29.91 -5.24 2.68
CA GLN A 643 -30.34 -3.92 3.17
C GLN A 643 -30.81 -2.99 2.03
N VAL A 644 -30.26 -3.10 0.83
CA VAL A 644 -30.64 -2.28 -0.33
C VAL A 644 -31.67 -2.98 -1.24
N GLY A 645 -32.22 -4.13 -0.81
CA GLY A 645 -33.27 -4.87 -1.53
C GLY A 645 -32.78 -5.48 -2.86
N VAL A 646 -31.52 -5.94 -2.90
CA VAL A 646 -30.94 -6.63 -4.05
C VAL A 646 -30.77 -8.11 -3.72
N THR A 647 -31.17 -8.98 -4.64
CA THR A 647 -30.96 -10.43 -4.57
C THR A 647 -29.90 -10.82 -5.61
N LEU A 648 -28.92 -11.63 -5.24
CA LEU A 648 -27.90 -12.19 -6.15
C LEU A 648 -28.46 -13.28 -7.04
#